data_8e1ebf55cdb9036db4e4979864210c09
#
_entry.id   8e1ebf55cdb9036db4e4979864210c09
#
_cell.length_a   1.000
_cell.length_b   1.000
_cell.length_c   1.000
_cell.angle_alpha   90.00
_cell.angle_beta   90.00
_cell.angle_gamma   90.00
#
_symmetry.space_group_name_H-M   'P 1'
#
loop_
_entity.id
_entity.type
_entity.pdbx_description
1 polymer ?
#
loop_
_entity_poly.entity_id
_entity_poly.type
_entity_poly.pdbx_seq_one_letter_code
_entity_poly.pdbx_strand_id
1 'polypeptide(L)'
;MKNIANSSVKYMVWLCCLMLSPSLWADGTAPQSVPTDTLENLFREQLSNFPQEKIYLQTDRGIYMSGETLWFRAHLVDALMLKQANASRYVYVELVNPLGNLVERVKIRPDSLGCFYGHIPLGEDLPEGNYSLRAYTWFMQNIGEEYFPHKLIYISDPVSEAISPEISYSAENNDIHAEIHFFTKPDNRSVTPTQAILFPDGDRDKQGKVLSLEGENIHYTFKKKEIPASRTFLLQTVYDGKISNRYFRIPELSKNFDVAFFPEGGHAAQSTTIKMAFKAIDADGLSTEIEGQVLDEEGQVCADFKSQHLGMGSFRMYYVPGKKYHAVCSDGTGVSQRFDLPEPSPDAISLNTLWSKDYLRVSLSKSPDTPLGTSLTLVAHLRGIVLYAQPWDNKQSYVDFEKNFFPAGIVHFLLVDEGRNILSERLVFSLQKSALVQTEVRLDRENYLAREKVDMDIQIKDINGNPMSGNFALAVVDRTDVKPDTVSNIVSTLLLTSDLKGHIESPLSYLQDSRSSSYALDLLMMTQGWRKYNIPEVLKGNITDTLPYNLELGDEVSGKVEGLFSALKEGNISLLALKDSLIGTELAKPDRNGRFVFDRLEYPSGTQYIVQALSKKGSSKVFIELDPYKSFPAPKIGFIPRIEKPHIEENYMAKMDQKYTIENGMRVYNLAEVIVTARRERAVKTESPFYSVGTSKVLTE
;
A
#
# COMPACT_ATOMS: atom_id res chain seq x y z
N MET A 1 -19.00 -24.54 -14.91
CA MET A 1 -17.68 -23.99 -14.54
C MET A 1 -17.63 -23.22 -13.22
N LYS A 2 -18.76 -22.89 -12.58
CA LYS A 2 -18.81 -22.28 -11.21
C LYS A 2 -18.27 -23.17 -10.07
N ASN A 3 -18.03 -24.46 -10.30
CA ASN A 3 -17.77 -25.44 -9.22
C ASN A 3 -16.29 -25.76 -8.96
N ILE A 4 -15.34 -25.32 -9.78
CA ILE A 4 -13.93 -25.73 -9.62
C ILE A 4 -13.15 -24.76 -8.72
N ALA A 5 -13.41 -23.46 -8.80
CA ALA A 5 -12.77 -22.47 -7.92
C ALA A 5 -13.25 -22.58 -6.46
N ASN A 6 -14.51 -23.02 -6.25
CA ASN A 6 -15.08 -23.21 -4.91
C ASN A 6 -14.56 -24.44 -4.15
N SER A 7 -14.02 -25.47 -4.85
CA SER A 7 -13.61 -26.69 -4.15
C SER A 7 -12.29 -26.54 -3.40
N SER A 8 -11.31 -25.84 -3.95
CA SER A 8 -9.99 -25.71 -3.34
C SER A 8 -10.00 -24.82 -2.09
N VAL A 9 -10.78 -23.73 -2.10
CA VAL A 9 -10.92 -22.85 -0.93
C VAL A 9 -11.76 -23.51 0.17
N LYS A 10 -12.81 -24.24 -0.20
CA LYS A 10 -13.64 -24.99 0.77
C LYS A 10 -12.84 -26.07 1.52
N TYR A 11 -11.94 -26.78 0.83
CA TYR A 11 -11.12 -27.80 1.47
C TYR A 11 -10.06 -27.22 2.41
N MET A 12 -9.50 -26.04 2.09
CA MET A 12 -8.46 -25.41 2.91
C MET A 12 -9.01 -24.84 4.22
N VAL A 13 -10.22 -24.26 4.19
CA VAL A 13 -10.90 -23.78 5.41
C VAL A 13 -11.33 -24.97 6.30
N TRP A 14 -11.71 -26.10 5.71
CA TRP A 14 -12.13 -27.28 6.46
C TRP A 14 -10.96 -27.95 7.20
N LEU A 15 -9.76 -27.95 6.63
CA LEU A 15 -8.58 -28.56 7.25
C LEU A 15 -8.06 -27.78 8.47
N CYS A 16 -8.21 -26.44 8.48
CA CYS A 16 -7.82 -25.62 9.63
C CYS A 16 -8.78 -25.72 10.82
N CYS A 17 -10.08 -25.99 10.58
CA CYS A 17 -11.06 -26.15 11.66
C CYS A 17 -11.00 -27.51 12.36
N LEU A 18 -10.42 -28.55 11.73
CA LEU A 18 -10.31 -29.88 12.32
C LEU A 18 -9.15 -30.06 13.32
N MET A 19 -8.25 -29.10 13.45
CA MET A 19 -7.08 -29.21 14.33
C MET A 19 -7.23 -28.50 15.70
N LEU A 20 -8.37 -27.84 15.98
CA LEU A 20 -8.53 -27.01 17.18
C LEU A 20 -9.85 -27.26 17.94
N SER A 21 -10.18 -28.50 18.28
CA SER A 21 -11.24 -28.76 19.26
C SER A 21 -10.70 -29.48 20.49
N PRO A 22 -10.47 -28.81 21.61
CA PRO A 22 -10.49 -29.46 22.90
C PRO A 22 -11.95 -29.51 23.41
N SER A 23 -12.56 -30.68 23.43
CA SER A 23 -13.82 -30.96 24.11
C SER A 23 -13.62 -30.93 25.63
N LEU A 24 -14.23 -29.97 26.32
CA LEU A 24 -14.48 -30.03 27.76
C LEU A 24 -15.98 -29.87 27.99
N TRP A 25 -16.60 -30.91 28.48
CA TRP A 25 -18.00 -30.96 28.90
C TRP A 25 -18.18 -30.31 30.29
N ALA A 26 -19.11 -29.41 30.40
CA ALA A 26 -19.73 -29.05 31.67
C ALA A 26 -21.22 -28.71 31.40
N ASP A 27 -22.13 -29.56 31.90
CA ASP A 27 -23.55 -29.32 31.91
C ASP A 27 -23.91 -28.16 32.86
N GLY A 28 -24.63 -27.19 32.35
CA GLY A 28 -25.29 -26.14 33.11
C GLY A 28 -26.09 -25.27 32.13
N THR A 29 -27.41 -25.25 32.25
CA THR A 29 -28.35 -24.44 31.48
C THR A 29 -27.95 -22.96 31.52
N ALA A 30 -27.10 -22.53 30.58
CA ALA A 30 -26.73 -21.14 30.35
C ALA A 30 -27.85 -20.47 29.52
N PRO A 31 -28.11 -19.16 29.73
CA PRO A 31 -28.99 -18.38 28.87
C PRO A 31 -28.46 -18.46 27.43
N GLN A 32 -29.41 -18.48 26.47
CA GLN A 32 -29.09 -18.70 25.04
C GLN A 32 -28.23 -17.55 24.48
N SER A 33 -26.92 -17.67 24.62
CA SER A 33 -25.98 -16.87 23.83
C SER A 33 -26.17 -17.18 22.35
N VAL A 34 -25.82 -16.23 21.47
CA VAL A 34 -25.75 -16.51 20.03
C VAL A 34 -24.90 -17.78 19.88
N PRO A 35 -25.39 -18.82 19.21
CA PRO A 35 -24.58 -20.01 19.01
C PRO A 35 -23.25 -19.63 18.38
N THR A 36 -22.14 -19.91 19.04
CA THR A 36 -20.80 -19.55 18.60
C THR A 36 -20.51 -20.07 17.19
N ASP A 37 -21.05 -21.26 16.88
CA ASP A 37 -21.03 -21.87 15.55
C ASP A 37 -21.67 -20.96 14.47
N THR A 38 -22.68 -20.17 14.85
CA THR A 38 -23.33 -19.24 13.91
C THR A 38 -22.42 -18.08 13.57
N LEU A 39 -21.73 -17.49 14.54
CA LEU A 39 -20.78 -16.40 14.31
C LEU A 39 -19.59 -16.86 13.45
N GLU A 40 -19.02 -18.02 13.78
CA GLU A 40 -17.94 -18.62 13.00
C GLU A 40 -18.37 -18.90 11.55
N ASN A 41 -19.60 -19.39 11.35
CA ASN A 41 -20.11 -19.66 10.01
C ASN A 41 -20.28 -18.38 9.18
N LEU A 42 -20.77 -17.28 9.76
CA LEU A 42 -20.90 -16.01 9.07
C LEU A 42 -19.54 -15.47 8.60
N PHE A 43 -18.55 -15.49 9.48
CA PHE A 43 -17.18 -15.10 9.09
C PHE A 43 -16.61 -16.03 8.01
N ARG A 44 -16.81 -17.34 8.14
CA ARG A 44 -16.35 -18.32 7.14
C ARG A 44 -17.01 -18.10 5.78
N GLU A 45 -18.32 -17.82 5.76
CA GLU A 45 -19.05 -17.54 4.55
C GLU A 45 -18.53 -16.24 3.87
N GLN A 46 -18.33 -15.16 4.64
CA GLN A 46 -17.73 -13.93 4.14
C GLN A 46 -16.35 -14.19 3.51
N LEU A 47 -15.48 -14.93 4.19
CA LEU A 47 -14.14 -15.25 3.68
C LEU A 47 -14.18 -16.14 2.43
N SER A 48 -15.17 -17.04 2.33
CA SER A 48 -15.36 -17.91 1.17
C SER A 48 -15.85 -17.14 -0.05
N ASN A 49 -16.72 -16.17 0.17
CA ASN A 49 -17.29 -15.34 -0.89
C ASN A 49 -16.35 -14.21 -1.31
N PHE A 50 -15.56 -13.72 -0.36
CA PHE A 50 -14.62 -12.62 -0.57
C PHE A 50 -13.20 -13.01 -0.10
N PRO A 51 -12.51 -13.94 -0.79
CA PRO A 51 -11.10 -14.18 -0.52
C PRO A 51 -10.29 -12.91 -0.81
N GLN A 52 -9.29 -12.64 0.02
CA GLN A 52 -8.47 -11.44 -0.10
C GLN A 52 -7.01 -11.80 -0.39
N GLU A 53 -6.35 -10.92 -1.13
CA GLU A 53 -4.93 -11.02 -1.46
C GLU A 53 -4.18 -9.83 -0.87
N LYS A 54 -2.90 -10.02 -0.59
CA LYS A 54 -1.96 -8.98 -0.17
C LYS A 54 -0.71 -9.05 -1.02
N ILE A 55 -0.09 -7.89 -1.23
CA ILE A 55 1.19 -7.79 -1.92
C ILE A 55 2.20 -7.06 -1.03
N TYR A 56 3.43 -7.56 -1.00
CA TYR A 56 4.58 -6.82 -0.55
C TYR A 56 5.52 -6.56 -1.74
N LEU A 57 5.88 -5.29 -1.95
CA LEU A 57 6.83 -4.89 -2.99
C LEU A 57 8.23 -4.72 -2.40
N GLN A 58 9.17 -5.52 -2.88
CA GLN A 58 10.59 -5.33 -2.64
C GLN A 58 11.25 -4.76 -3.87
N THR A 59 11.96 -3.65 -3.72
CA THR A 59 12.84 -3.08 -4.74
C THR A 59 14.29 -3.35 -4.37
N ASP A 60 15.18 -3.32 -5.35
CA ASP A 60 16.62 -3.46 -5.10
C ASP A 60 17.17 -2.28 -4.26
N ARG A 61 16.57 -1.10 -4.36
CA ARG A 61 16.93 0.10 -3.58
C ARG A 61 15.77 1.08 -3.50
N GLY A 62 15.93 2.17 -2.74
CA GLY A 62 14.92 3.22 -2.58
C GLY A 62 15.23 4.51 -3.35
N ILE A 63 16.46 4.64 -3.88
CA ILE A 63 16.94 5.83 -4.61
C ILE A 63 17.49 5.38 -5.95
N TYR A 64 17.09 6.07 -7.00
CA TYR A 64 17.52 5.80 -8.39
C TYR A 64 17.89 7.10 -9.07
N MET A 65 18.75 6.99 -10.09
CA MET A 65 18.95 8.06 -11.05
C MET A 65 18.02 7.88 -12.25
N SER A 66 17.56 8.98 -12.84
CA SER A 66 16.87 8.92 -14.13
C SER A 66 17.76 8.23 -15.17
N GLY A 67 17.18 7.38 -16.03
CA GLY A 67 17.93 6.52 -16.97
C GLY A 67 18.37 5.18 -16.39
N GLU A 68 18.17 4.89 -15.12
CA GLU A 68 18.44 3.58 -14.54
C GLU A 68 17.23 2.64 -14.64
N THR A 69 17.42 1.40 -14.23
CA THR A 69 16.38 0.40 -14.17
C THR A 69 16.00 0.10 -12.71
N LEU A 70 14.73 0.25 -12.39
CA LEU A 70 14.17 -0.15 -11.12
C LEU A 70 13.80 -1.63 -11.18
N TRP A 71 14.47 -2.46 -10.37
CA TRP A 71 14.16 -3.89 -10.24
C TRP A 71 13.27 -4.12 -9.03
N PHE A 72 12.27 -4.98 -9.19
CA PHE A 72 11.35 -5.28 -8.09
C PHE A 72 10.90 -6.74 -8.09
N ARG A 73 10.45 -7.16 -6.91
CA ARG A 73 9.70 -8.38 -6.70
C ARG A 73 8.42 -8.08 -5.94
N ALA A 74 7.30 -8.64 -6.43
CA ALA A 74 6.01 -8.60 -5.76
C ALA A 74 5.73 -9.96 -5.09
N HIS A 75 5.67 -9.97 -3.76
CA HIS A 75 5.27 -11.14 -3.00
C HIS A 75 3.75 -11.13 -2.85
N LEU A 76 3.07 -11.85 -3.74
CA LEU A 76 1.62 -12.02 -3.69
C LEU A 76 1.27 -13.17 -2.74
N VAL A 77 0.49 -12.87 -1.72
CA VAL A 77 0.06 -13.83 -0.71
C VAL A 77 -1.45 -13.79 -0.51
N ASP A 78 -2.00 -14.91 -0.13
CA ASP A 78 -3.34 -14.98 0.42
C ASP A 78 -3.39 -14.24 1.76
N ALA A 79 -4.41 -13.41 1.96
CA ALA A 79 -4.46 -12.52 3.12
C ALA A 79 -4.72 -13.25 4.44
N LEU A 80 -5.23 -14.49 4.43
CA LEU A 80 -5.57 -15.24 5.63
C LEU A 80 -4.33 -15.91 6.22
N MET A 81 -3.69 -16.76 5.41
CA MET A 81 -2.58 -17.62 5.83
C MET A 81 -1.21 -17.03 5.53
N LEU A 82 -1.15 -15.95 4.75
CA LEU A 82 0.07 -15.31 4.25
C LEU A 82 0.98 -16.26 3.46
N LYS A 83 0.36 -17.27 2.85
CA LYS A 83 1.04 -18.17 1.92
C LYS A 83 0.96 -17.61 0.52
N GLN A 84 1.87 -18.05 -0.35
CA GLN A 84 1.85 -17.66 -1.75
C GLN A 84 0.47 -17.87 -2.36
N ALA A 85 -0.13 -16.81 -2.91
CA ALA A 85 -1.41 -16.88 -3.59
C ALA A 85 -1.21 -17.35 -5.03
N ASN A 86 -2.08 -18.27 -5.46
CA ASN A 86 -2.06 -18.82 -6.82
C ASN A 86 -3.36 -18.54 -7.57
N ALA A 87 -4.26 -17.73 -7.00
CA ALA A 87 -5.55 -17.41 -7.61
C ALA A 87 -5.41 -16.38 -8.72
N SER A 88 -4.79 -15.24 -8.43
CA SER A 88 -4.49 -14.22 -9.44
C SER A 88 -3.24 -14.58 -10.22
N ARG A 89 -3.36 -14.52 -11.56
CA ARG A 89 -2.24 -14.83 -12.47
C ARG A 89 -1.40 -13.62 -12.84
N TYR A 90 -1.87 -12.42 -12.56
CA TYR A 90 -1.18 -11.18 -12.92
C TYR A 90 -1.11 -10.24 -11.75
N VAL A 91 0.02 -9.58 -11.62
CA VAL A 91 0.23 -8.42 -10.76
C VAL A 91 0.54 -7.23 -11.65
N TYR A 92 -0.14 -6.12 -11.42
CA TYR A 92 0.15 -4.83 -12.01
C TYR A 92 1.06 -4.06 -11.07
N VAL A 93 2.12 -3.50 -11.61
CA VAL A 93 3.03 -2.61 -10.87
C VAL A 93 3.12 -1.31 -11.65
N GLU A 94 2.83 -0.21 -10.97
CA GLU A 94 2.74 1.13 -11.55
C GLU A 94 3.69 2.09 -10.88
N LEU A 95 4.42 2.84 -11.69
CA LEU A 95 5.19 3.99 -11.28
C LEU A 95 4.33 5.25 -11.46
N VAL A 96 4.09 5.96 -10.37
CA VAL A 96 3.25 7.17 -10.32
C VAL A 96 4.13 8.35 -9.93
N ASN A 97 4.06 9.45 -10.69
CA ASN A 97 4.84 10.65 -10.41
C ASN A 97 4.23 11.49 -9.25
N PRO A 98 4.93 12.52 -8.75
CA PRO A 98 4.43 13.37 -7.67
C PRO A 98 3.13 14.12 -7.97
N LEU A 99 2.69 14.17 -9.23
CA LEU A 99 1.41 14.77 -9.63
C LEU A 99 0.24 13.79 -9.54
N GLY A 100 0.50 12.49 -9.34
CA GLY A 100 -0.49 11.44 -9.41
C GLY A 100 -0.72 10.87 -10.80
N ASN A 101 0.15 11.19 -11.76
CA ASN A 101 0.04 10.66 -13.11
C ASN A 101 0.82 9.35 -13.24
N LEU A 102 0.25 8.42 -14.01
CA LEU A 102 0.93 7.19 -14.37
C LEU A 102 2.14 7.52 -15.27
N VAL A 103 3.32 7.04 -14.86
CA VAL A 103 4.54 7.10 -15.67
C VAL A 103 4.70 5.81 -16.47
N GLU A 104 4.58 4.66 -15.79
CA GLU A 104 4.75 3.35 -16.41
C GLU A 104 3.88 2.33 -15.68
N ARG A 105 3.32 1.37 -16.42
CA ARG A 105 2.61 0.21 -15.88
C ARG A 105 3.17 -1.05 -16.48
N VAL A 106 3.59 -1.97 -15.64
CA VAL A 106 4.00 -3.31 -16.06
C VAL A 106 3.03 -4.35 -15.51
N LYS A 107 2.63 -5.27 -16.38
CA LYS A 107 1.83 -6.45 -16.07
C LYS A 107 2.75 -7.65 -16.00
N ILE A 108 2.89 -8.25 -14.84
CA ILE A 108 3.81 -9.37 -14.62
C ILE A 108 3.06 -10.66 -14.35
N ARG A 109 3.60 -11.75 -14.89
CA ARG A 109 3.15 -13.12 -14.64
C ARG A 109 4.12 -13.83 -13.69
N PRO A 110 3.65 -14.84 -12.94
CA PRO A 110 4.56 -15.63 -12.12
C PRO A 110 5.45 -16.52 -13.01
N ASP A 111 6.63 -16.80 -12.53
CA ASP A 111 7.49 -17.84 -13.09
C ASP A 111 6.97 -19.25 -12.72
N SER A 112 7.75 -20.28 -13.08
CA SER A 112 7.41 -21.69 -12.77
C SER A 112 7.33 -22.01 -11.27
N LEU A 113 7.89 -21.16 -10.41
CA LEU A 113 7.84 -21.25 -8.95
C LEU A 113 6.73 -20.37 -8.35
N GLY A 114 5.95 -19.69 -9.18
CA GLY A 114 4.89 -18.78 -8.77
C GLY A 114 5.41 -17.44 -8.26
N CYS A 115 6.62 -17.01 -8.64
CA CYS A 115 7.23 -15.77 -8.20
C CYS A 115 6.98 -14.66 -9.20
N PHE A 116 6.50 -13.51 -8.72
CA PHE A 116 6.28 -12.31 -9.52
C PHE A 116 7.48 -11.36 -9.37
N TYR A 117 8.16 -11.05 -10.46
CA TYR A 117 9.27 -10.10 -10.50
C TYR A 117 9.32 -9.40 -11.84
N GLY A 118 9.94 -8.24 -11.86
CA GLY A 118 10.06 -7.43 -13.06
C GLY A 118 10.96 -6.23 -12.88
N HIS A 119 10.90 -5.34 -13.84
CA HIS A 119 11.65 -4.09 -13.81
C HIS A 119 10.90 -3.00 -14.55
N ILE A 120 11.23 -1.75 -14.21
CA ILE A 120 10.76 -0.55 -14.90
C ILE A 120 12.00 0.23 -15.34
N PRO A 121 12.23 0.40 -16.64
CA PRO A 121 13.25 1.33 -17.11
C PRO A 121 12.79 2.77 -16.82
N LEU A 122 13.61 3.50 -16.10
CA LEU A 122 13.34 4.91 -15.79
C LEU A 122 13.79 5.78 -16.95
N GLY A 123 12.89 6.62 -17.48
CA GLY A 123 13.22 7.56 -18.54
C GLY A 123 14.33 8.53 -18.11
N GLU A 124 15.20 8.91 -19.04
CA GLU A 124 16.27 9.87 -18.80
C GLU A 124 15.76 11.29 -18.50
N ASP A 125 14.56 11.59 -18.94
CA ASP A 125 13.88 12.88 -18.81
C ASP A 125 12.96 12.98 -17.59
N LEU A 126 12.92 11.94 -16.76
CA LEU A 126 12.09 11.95 -15.55
C LEU A 126 12.57 13.05 -14.59
N PRO A 127 11.69 13.98 -14.18
CA PRO A 127 12.03 14.99 -13.21
C PRO A 127 12.43 14.39 -11.86
N GLU A 128 13.35 15.05 -11.17
CA GLU A 128 13.72 14.69 -9.82
C GLU A 128 12.54 14.82 -8.85
N GLY A 129 12.35 13.82 -7.98
CA GLY A 129 11.29 13.86 -6.95
C GLY A 129 10.93 12.52 -6.35
N ASN A 130 9.91 12.56 -5.49
CA ASN A 130 9.37 11.37 -4.81
C ASN A 130 8.27 10.73 -5.66
N TYR A 131 8.54 9.56 -6.20
CA TYR A 131 7.60 8.75 -6.95
C TYR A 131 6.99 7.68 -6.05
N SER A 132 5.80 7.22 -6.40
CA SER A 132 5.14 6.10 -5.74
C SER A 132 5.11 4.88 -6.65
N LEU A 133 5.63 3.76 -6.15
CA LEU A 133 5.47 2.46 -6.78
C LEU A 133 4.30 1.76 -6.10
N ARG A 134 3.19 1.50 -6.83
CA ARG A 134 2.05 0.75 -6.31
C ARG A 134 1.88 -0.59 -7.02
N ALA A 135 1.28 -1.56 -6.33
CA ALA A 135 1.00 -2.86 -6.92
C ALA A 135 -0.38 -3.37 -6.55
N TYR A 136 -1.01 -4.11 -7.45
CA TYR A 136 -2.32 -4.72 -7.21
C TYR A 136 -2.56 -5.88 -8.19
N THR A 137 -3.47 -6.78 -7.83
CA THR A 137 -4.10 -7.70 -8.76
C THR A 137 -5.43 -7.11 -9.21
N TRP A 138 -5.96 -7.54 -10.35
CA TRP A 138 -7.29 -7.11 -10.79
C TRP A 138 -8.35 -7.38 -9.72
N PHE A 139 -8.21 -8.50 -9.02
CA PHE A 139 -9.13 -8.91 -7.96
C PHE A 139 -9.04 -8.03 -6.69
N MET A 140 -7.87 -7.48 -6.39
CA MET A 140 -7.69 -6.60 -5.21
C MET A 140 -8.52 -5.30 -5.29
N GLN A 141 -9.01 -4.90 -6.47
CA GLN A 141 -9.89 -3.73 -6.57
C GLN A 141 -11.21 -3.89 -5.79
N ASN A 142 -11.61 -5.14 -5.47
CA ASN A 142 -12.79 -5.39 -4.63
C ASN A 142 -12.64 -4.90 -3.17
N ILE A 143 -11.43 -4.81 -2.65
CA ILE A 143 -11.17 -4.27 -1.29
C ILE A 143 -10.98 -2.75 -1.25
N GLY A 144 -10.76 -2.14 -2.40
CA GLY A 144 -10.51 -0.70 -2.53
C GLY A 144 -9.03 -0.37 -2.74
N GLU A 145 -8.82 0.72 -3.47
CA GLU A 145 -7.47 1.17 -3.86
C GLU A 145 -6.63 1.63 -2.67
N GLU A 146 -7.27 2.04 -1.58
CA GLU A 146 -6.60 2.44 -0.33
C GLU A 146 -5.83 1.31 0.36
N TYR A 147 -6.08 0.07 -0.05
CA TYR A 147 -5.36 -1.11 0.44
C TYR A 147 -4.26 -1.60 -0.50
N PHE A 148 -4.06 -0.94 -1.64
CA PHE A 148 -2.93 -1.25 -2.50
C PHE A 148 -1.63 -0.85 -1.80
N PRO A 149 -0.60 -1.72 -1.78
CA PRO A 149 0.69 -1.34 -1.24
C PRO A 149 1.31 -0.22 -2.08
N HIS A 150 1.82 0.78 -1.40
CA HIS A 150 2.59 1.87 -1.97
C HIS A 150 4.00 1.86 -1.39
N LYS A 151 5.00 1.98 -2.26
CA LYS A 151 6.39 2.17 -1.86
C LYS A 151 6.90 3.48 -2.47
N LEU A 152 7.35 4.38 -1.61
CA LEU A 152 7.99 5.60 -2.08
C LEU A 152 9.40 5.29 -2.56
N ILE A 153 9.76 5.84 -3.69
CA ILE A 153 11.11 5.83 -4.26
C ILE A 153 11.49 7.25 -4.64
N TYR A 154 12.75 7.57 -4.49
CA TYR A 154 13.28 8.85 -4.94
C TYR A 154 13.99 8.66 -6.27
N ILE A 155 13.63 9.46 -7.27
CA ILE A 155 14.33 9.52 -8.55
C ILE A 155 15.08 10.84 -8.56
N SER A 156 16.41 10.78 -8.68
CA SER A 156 17.28 11.94 -8.83
C SER A 156 17.65 12.14 -10.28
N ASP A 157 17.85 13.38 -10.65
CA ASP A 157 18.43 13.75 -11.93
C ASP A 157 19.90 14.14 -11.72
N PRO A 158 20.86 13.40 -12.27
CA PRO A 158 22.27 13.73 -12.13
C PRO A 158 22.64 15.14 -12.63
N VAL A 159 21.89 15.62 -13.62
CA VAL A 159 22.06 17.01 -14.14
C VAL A 159 21.67 18.04 -13.10
N SER A 160 20.69 17.72 -12.25
CA SER A 160 20.16 18.64 -11.24
C SER A 160 21.14 18.93 -10.09
N GLU A 161 22.22 18.18 -9.99
CA GLU A 161 23.21 18.34 -8.91
C GLU A 161 24.15 19.54 -9.12
N ALA A 162 24.20 20.14 -10.33
CA ALA A 162 25.02 21.31 -10.58
C ALA A 162 24.59 22.53 -9.74
N ILE A 163 23.27 22.68 -9.55
CA ILE A 163 22.69 23.70 -8.67
C ILE A 163 21.56 23.10 -7.84
N SER A 164 21.43 23.58 -6.61
CA SER A 164 20.36 23.17 -5.70
C SER A 164 19.46 24.37 -5.40
N PRO A 165 18.16 24.33 -5.78
CA PRO A 165 17.21 25.31 -5.32
C PRO A 165 16.81 25.03 -3.87
N GLU A 166 16.85 26.06 -3.03
CA GLU A 166 16.25 26.10 -1.71
C GLU A 166 15.03 27.02 -1.76
N ILE A 167 13.89 26.53 -1.27
CA ILE A 167 12.63 27.26 -1.35
C ILE A 167 12.10 27.48 0.06
N SER A 168 11.94 28.73 0.43
CA SER A 168 11.22 29.13 1.62
C SER A 168 9.81 29.57 1.26
N TYR A 169 8.86 29.30 2.17
CA TYR A 169 7.46 29.62 1.93
C TYR A 169 6.91 30.47 3.06
N SER A 170 6.06 31.45 2.68
CA SER A 170 5.27 32.24 3.61
C SER A 170 3.84 32.38 3.12
N ALA A 171 2.89 32.59 4.02
CA ALA A 171 1.49 32.79 3.68
C ALA A 171 1.05 34.20 3.98
N GLU A 172 0.38 34.84 3.00
CA GLU A 172 -0.26 36.15 3.18
C GLU A 172 -1.60 36.14 2.44
N ASN A 173 -2.69 36.55 3.10
CA ASN A 173 -4.05 36.64 2.53
C ASN A 173 -4.54 35.38 1.80
N ASN A 174 -4.19 34.18 2.30
CA ASN A 174 -4.44 32.86 1.70
C ASN A 174 -3.62 32.55 0.42
N ASP A 175 -2.75 33.42 -0.02
CA ASP A 175 -1.77 33.13 -1.08
C ASP A 175 -0.47 32.60 -0.44
N ILE A 176 0.27 31.77 -1.17
CA ILE A 176 1.57 31.24 -0.72
C ILE A 176 2.67 31.90 -1.53
N HIS A 177 3.55 32.56 -0.84
CA HIS A 177 4.73 33.19 -1.40
C HIS A 177 5.92 32.25 -1.27
N ALA A 178 6.52 31.88 -2.40
CA ALA A 178 7.74 31.10 -2.47
C ALA A 178 8.92 32.04 -2.80
N GLU A 179 9.96 31.92 -2.02
CA GLU A 179 11.25 32.60 -2.27
C GLU A 179 12.27 31.50 -2.58
N ILE A 180 12.88 31.58 -3.76
CA ILE A 180 13.74 30.54 -4.33
C ILE A 180 15.15 31.04 -4.41
N HIS A 181 16.10 30.38 -3.78
CA HIS A 181 17.52 30.60 -3.85
C HIS A 181 18.20 29.44 -4.55
N PHE A 182 19.26 29.72 -5.29
CA PHE A 182 20.05 28.70 -5.95
C PHE A 182 21.49 28.70 -5.44
N PHE A 183 22.00 27.50 -5.18
CA PHE A 183 23.37 27.32 -4.71
C PHE A 183 24.09 26.29 -5.58
N THR A 184 25.39 26.51 -5.81
CA THR A 184 26.25 25.50 -6.44
C THR A 184 26.60 24.40 -5.46
N LYS A 185 26.86 23.17 -5.96
CA LYS A 185 27.49 22.10 -5.19
C LYS A 185 28.90 21.83 -5.77
N PRO A 186 29.90 21.46 -4.92
CA PRO A 186 29.81 21.30 -3.45
C PRO A 186 30.00 22.59 -2.66
N ASP A 187 30.37 23.72 -3.34
CA ASP A 187 30.90 24.95 -2.69
C ASP A 187 29.81 25.77 -1.97
N ASN A 188 28.55 25.44 -2.15
CA ASN A 188 27.40 26.16 -1.59
C ASN A 188 27.39 27.66 -1.81
N ARG A 189 27.86 28.12 -3.02
CA ARG A 189 27.86 29.52 -3.40
C ARG A 189 26.53 29.91 -4.03
N SER A 190 25.97 31.04 -3.65
CA SER A 190 24.79 31.63 -4.30
C SER A 190 25.07 31.85 -5.79
N VAL A 191 24.15 31.39 -6.63
CA VAL A 191 24.22 31.56 -8.10
C VAL A 191 22.84 31.87 -8.67
N THR A 192 22.84 32.52 -9.83
CA THR A 192 21.64 32.77 -10.59
C THR A 192 21.65 31.87 -11.84
N PRO A 193 20.63 31.02 -12.05
CA PRO A 193 20.52 30.21 -13.27
C PRO A 193 20.33 31.14 -14.50
N THR A 194 20.66 30.63 -15.68
CA THR A 194 20.43 31.36 -16.95
C THR A 194 18.92 31.49 -17.24
N GLN A 195 18.14 30.50 -16.82
CA GLN A 195 16.68 30.50 -16.94
C GLN A 195 16.06 29.70 -15.82
N ALA A 196 14.90 30.13 -15.33
CA ALA A 196 14.04 29.35 -14.44
C ALA A 196 12.59 29.42 -14.94
N ILE A 197 11.96 28.29 -15.13
CA ILE A 197 10.56 28.16 -15.57
C ILE A 197 9.80 27.35 -14.53
N LEU A 198 8.72 27.92 -14.03
CA LEU A 198 7.85 27.26 -13.07
C LEU A 198 6.59 26.78 -13.75
N PHE A 199 6.25 25.49 -13.56
CA PHE A 199 5.01 24.87 -13.99
C PHE A 199 4.15 24.65 -12.72
N PRO A 200 3.15 25.51 -12.46
CA PRO A 200 2.42 25.50 -11.18
C PRO A 200 1.63 24.21 -10.92
N ASP A 201 1.15 23.56 -11.99
CA ASP A 201 0.47 22.28 -11.95
C ASP A 201 1.41 21.08 -12.26
N GLY A 202 2.69 21.37 -12.45
CA GLY A 202 3.72 20.37 -12.72
C GLY A 202 3.70 19.78 -14.14
N ASP A 203 2.80 20.23 -15.00
CA ASP A 203 2.62 19.70 -16.35
C ASP A 203 3.50 20.47 -17.35
N ARG A 204 4.52 19.79 -17.90
CA ARG A 204 5.46 20.36 -18.88
C ARG A 204 4.83 20.59 -20.27
N ASP A 205 3.73 19.92 -20.57
CA ASP A 205 3.03 20.08 -21.86
C ASP A 205 2.24 21.39 -21.90
N LYS A 206 2.07 22.05 -20.76
CA LYS A 206 1.47 23.36 -20.63
C LYS A 206 2.51 24.48 -20.63
N GLN A 207 2.05 25.69 -20.87
CA GLN A 207 2.92 26.86 -20.84
C GLN A 207 3.39 27.15 -19.41
N GLY A 208 4.70 26.98 -19.14
CA GLY A 208 5.33 27.36 -17.89
C GLY A 208 5.46 28.88 -17.73
N LYS A 209 5.58 29.33 -16.51
CA LYS A 209 5.83 30.74 -16.16
C LYS A 209 7.33 30.96 -16.03
N VAL A 210 7.90 31.80 -16.92
CA VAL A 210 9.29 32.20 -16.81
C VAL A 210 9.42 33.13 -15.61
N LEU A 211 10.34 32.79 -14.69
CA LEU A 211 10.59 33.58 -13.49
C LEU A 211 11.54 34.74 -13.81
N SER A 212 11.31 35.91 -13.18
CA SER A 212 12.26 37.01 -13.22
C SER A 212 13.47 36.64 -12.38
N LEU A 213 14.66 36.79 -12.97
CA LEU A 213 15.96 36.50 -12.34
C LEU A 213 16.66 37.77 -11.86
N GLU A 214 15.90 38.81 -11.54
CA GLU A 214 16.44 40.06 -11.01
C GLU A 214 16.73 39.95 -9.52
N GLY A 215 18.01 40.03 -9.13
CA GLY A 215 18.46 39.91 -7.74
C GLY A 215 18.89 38.47 -7.36
N GLU A 216 19.26 38.29 -6.09
CA GLU A 216 19.71 37.00 -5.54
C GLU A 216 18.52 36.06 -5.22
N ASN A 217 17.32 36.63 -5.03
CA ASN A 217 16.12 35.93 -4.60
C ASN A 217 15.06 36.00 -5.69
N ILE A 218 14.56 34.86 -6.06
CA ILE A 218 13.48 34.72 -7.04
C ILE A 218 12.17 34.51 -6.29
N HIS A 219 11.19 35.38 -6.53
CA HIS A 219 9.90 35.32 -5.86
C HIS A 219 8.81 34.82 -6.79
N TYR A 220 7.95 33.94 -6.26
CA TYR A 220 6.74 33.49 -6.92
C TYR A 220 5.57 33.43 -5.95
N THR A 221 4.39 33.85 -6.37
CA THR A 221 3.17 33.78 -5.56
C THR A 221 2.18 32.77 -6.15
N PHE A 222 1.95 31.72 -5.41
CA PHE A 222 0.87 30.76 -5.71
C PHE A 222 -0.44 31.29 -5.14
N LYS A 223 -1.35 31.68 -6.01
CA LYS A 223 -2.70 32.05 -5.59
C LYS A 223 -3.45 30.79 -5.12
N LYS A 224 -4.24 30.90 -4.05
CA LYS A 224 -5.00 29.75 -3.48
C LYS A 224 -5.73 28.92 -4.53
N LYS A 225 -6.36 29.56 -5.52
CA LYS A 225 -7.09 28.89 -6.61
C LYS A 225 -6.20 28.21 -7.66
N GLU A 226 -4.91 28.53 -7.68
CA GLU A 226 -3.93 28.00 -8.63
C GLU A 226 -3.13 26.83 -8.05
N ILE A 227 -3.27 26.57 -6.74
CA ILE A 227 -2.60 25.46 -6.07
C ILE A 227 -3.31 24.15 -6.48
N PRO A 228 -2.61 23.21 -7.16
CA PRO A 228 -3.21 21.95 -7.57
C PRO A 228 -3.53 21.06 -6.36
N ALA A 229 -4.43 20.10 -6.53
CA ALA A 229 -4.78 19.14 -5.48
C ALA A 229 -3.59 18.31 -4.99
N SER A 230 -2.62 18.03 -5.88
CA SER A 230 -1.35 17.38 -5.54
C SER A 230 -0.43 18.27 -4.70
N ARG A 231 -0.70 19.58 -4.64
CA ARG A 231 0.19 20.60 -4.06
C ARG A 231 1.64 20.48 -4.55
N THR A 232 1.80 20.05 -5.78
CA THR A 232 3.12 19.82 -6.39
C THR A 232 3.26 20.68 -7.63
N PHE A 233 4.40 21.36 -7.75
CA PHE A 233 4.79 22.09 -8.94
C PHE A 233 6.12 21.55 -9.47
N LEU A 234 6.43 21.86 -10.72
CA LEU A 234 7.71 21.55 -11.34
C LEU A 234 8.50 22.84 -11.54
N LEU A 235 9.77 22.82 -11.18
CA LEU A 235 10.74 23.87 -11.49
C LEU A 235 11.74 23.31 -12.50
N GLN A 236 11.80 23.94 -13.66
CA GLN A 236 12.85 23.73 -14.66
C GLN A 236 13.88 24.84 -14.54
N THR A 237 15.14 24.47 -14.48
CA THR A 237 16.25 25.42 -14.43
C THR A 237 17.28 25.16 -15.52
N VAL A 238 17.88 26.20 -16.04
CA VAL A 238 19.02 26.11 -16.98
C VAL A 238 20.23 26.76 -16.34
N TYR A 239 21.27 25.99 -16.14
CA TYR A 239 22.53 26.48 -15.59
C TYR A 239 23.72 25.83 -16.31
N ASP A 240 24.66 26.61 -16.76
CA ASP A 240 25.82 26.15 -17.54
C ASP A 240 25.42 25.23 -18.72
N GLY A 241 24.37 25.63 -19.44
CA GLY A 241 23.83 24.90 -20.59
C GLY A 241 23.10 23.58 -20.22
N LYS A 242 23.01 23.22 -18.96
CA LYS A 242 22.33 22.02 -18.47
C LYS A 242 20.92 22.35 -18.04
N ILE A 243 19.94 21.49 -18.42
CA ILE A 243 18.53 21.61 -18.03
C ILE A 243 18.25 20.61 -16.92
N SER A 244 17.72 21.11 -15.82
CA SER A 244 17.29 20.30 -14.67
C SER A 244 15.80 20.48 -14.43
N ASN A 245 15.10 19.40 -14.13
CA ASN A 245 13.67 19.40 -13.81
C ASN A 245 13.46 18.76 -12.44
N ARG A 246 12.80 19.48 -11.52
CA ARG A 246 12.56 18.98 -10.17
C ARG A 246 11.16 19.30 -9.69
N TYR A 247 10.51 18.31 -9.08
CA TYR A 247 9.23 18.48 -8.38
C TYR A 247 9.44 19.05 -6.98
N PHE A 248 8.60 19.99 -6.60
CA PHE A 248 8.54 20.56 -5.27
C PHE A 248 7.11 20.50 -4.74
N ARG A 249 6.98 20.22 -3.45
CA ARG A 249 5.70 20.29 -2.77
C ARG A 249 5.49 21.67 -2.15
N ILE A 250 4.30 22.20 -2.33
CA ILE A 250 3.83 23.40 -1.63
C ILE A 250 3.30 22.95 -0.27
N PRO A 251 3.94 23.31 0.85
CA PRO A 251 3.52 22.85 2.17
C PRO A 251 2.19 23.48 2.57
N GLU A 252 1.47 22.85 3.49
CA GLU A 252 0.43 23.53 4.25
C GLU A 252 1.10 24.44 5.28
N LEU A 253 0.84 25.76 5.16
CA LEU A 253 1.43 26.75 6.05
C LEU A 253 0.56 27.06 7.27
N SER A 254 -0.56 26.36 7.43
CA SER A 254 -1.36 26.45 8.64
C SER A 254 -0.55 25.90 9.82
N LYS A 255 -0.48 26.67 10.88
CA LYS A 255 0.09 26.19 12.16
C LYS A 255 -0.93 25.38 13.00
N ASN A 256 -2.12 25.16 12.45
CA ASN A 256 -3.12 24.37 13.13
C ASN A 256 -2.75 22.88 13.09
N PHE A 257 -3.05 22.21 14.15
CA PHE A 257 -2.96 20.76 14.25
C PHE A 257 -4.34 20.22 14.68
N ASP A 258 -4.58 18.94 14.48
CA ASP A 258 -5.79 18.25 14.91
C ASP A 258 -5.45 17.15 15.91
N VAL A 259 -6.36 16.93 16.88
CA VAL A 259 -6.20 15.91 17.91
C VAL A 259 -7.50 15.12 18.06
N ALA A 260 -7.41 13.82 17.79
CA ALA A 260 -8.51 12.90 17.99
C ALA A 260 -8.26 12.06 19.26
N PHE A 261 -9.34 11.83 20.04
CA PHE A 261 -9.32 11.08 21.29
C PHE A 261 -10.08 9.77 21.15
N PHE A 262 -9.49 8.68 21.63
CA PHE A 262 -9.97 7.32 21.47
C PHE A 262 -10.06 6.62 22.83
N PRO A 263 -11.26 6.49 23.41
CA PRO A 263 -11.44 5.70 24.62
C PRO A 263 -11.18 4.22 24.34
N GLU A 264 -10.45 3.55 25.22
CA GLU A 264 -10.19 2.12 25.08
C GLU A 264 -11.49 1.33 25.03
N GLY A 265 -11.68 0.49 24.04
CA GLY A 265 -12.92 -0.26 23.78
C GLY A 265 -14.00 0.55 23.05
N GLY A 266 -13.74 1.79 22.63
CA GLY A 266 -14.60 2.60 21.78
C GLY A 266 -15.57 3.53 22.53
N HIS A 267 -15.80 3.34 23.81
CA HIS A 267 -16.77 4.11 24.60
C HIS A 267 -16.19 4.62 25.92
N ALA A 268 -16.55 5.85 26.27
CA ALA A 268 -16.20 6.45 27.56
C ALA A 268 -17.24 6.07 28.62
N ALA A 269 -16.97 5.02 29.39
CA ALA A 269 -17.84 4.60 30.48
C ALA A 269 -17.82 5.60 31.63
N GLN A 270 -19.01 6.07 32.05
CA GLN A 270 -19.12 6.98 33.17
C GLN A 270 -18.87 6.30 34.52
N SER A 271 -18.54 7.11 35.55
CA SER A 271 -18.21 6.64 36.92
C SER A 271 -17.12 5.58 36.98
N THR A 272 -16.21 5.59 36.00
CA THR A 272 -15.07 4.70 35.96
C THR A 272 -13.80 5.44 35.52
N THR A 273 -12.65 4.85 35.82
CA THR A 273 -11.37 5.32 35.27
C THR A 273 -11.13 4.64 33.94
N ILE A 274 -11.06 5.39 32.87
CA ILE A 274 -10.79 4.88 31.52
C ILE A 274 -9.39 5.26 31.05
N LYS A 275 -8.83 4.46 30.16
CA LYS A 275 -7.65 4.78 29.37
C LYS A 275 -8.10 5.46 28.09
N MET A 276 -7.62 6.66 27.85
CA MET A 276 -7.87 7.44 26.63
C MET A 276 -6.58 7.52 25.83
N ALA A 277 -6.58 7.02 24.62
CA ALA A 277 -5.52 7.30 23.65
C ALA A 277 -5.83 8.56 22.86
N PHE A 278 -4.81 9.17 22.27
CA PHE A 278 -4.96 10.27 21.35
C PHE A 278 -3.95 10.18 20.21
N LYS A 279 -4.29 10.81 19.10
CA LYS A 279 -3.41 11.01 17.95
C LYS A 279 -3.49 12.47 17.54
N ALA A 280 -2.31 13.11 17.45
CA ALA A 280 -2.15 14.47 16.96
C ALA A 280 -1.48 14.47 15.58
N ILE A 281 -2.03 15.26 14.65
CA ILE A 281 -1.50 15.43 13.30
C ILE A 281 -1.43 16.91 12.95
N ASP A 282 -0.43 17.30 12.18
CA ASP A 282 -0.31 18.65 11.65
C ASP A 282 -1.19 18.84 10.41
N ALA A 283 -1.13 20.05 9.81
CA ALA A 283 -1.91 20.39 8.64
C ALA A 283 -1.54 19.60 7.37
N ASP A 284 -0.34 19.02 7.31
CA ASP A 284 0.08 18.12 6.23
C ASP A 284 -0.34 16.67 6.48
N GLY A 285 -0.99 16.37 7.62
CA GLY A 285 -1.43 15.02 8.02
C GLY A 285 -0.33 14.15 8.61
N LEU A 286 0.81 14.74 8.96
CA LEU A 286 1.91 14.08 9.65
C LEU A 286 1.75 14.17 11.16
N SER A 287 2.37 13.23 11.88
CA SER A 287 2.38 13.25 13.33
C SER A 287 3.04 14.52 13.87
N THR A 288 2.38 15.16 14.83
CA THR A 288 2.96 16.29 15.58
C THR A 288 2.99 15.99 17.07
N GLU A 289 4.10 16.36 17.73
CA GLU A 289 4.23 16.17 19.16
C GLU A 289 3.46 17.26 19.91
N ILE A 290 2.63 16.85 20.86
CA ILE A 290 1.82 17.76 21.68
C ILE A 290 1.94 17.45 23.16
N GLU A 291 1.68 18.46 23.97
CA GLU A 291 1.34 18.32 25.37
C GLU A 291 0.00 19.01 25.66
N GLY A 292 -0.71 18.57 26.68
CA GLY A 292 -2.03 19.13 26.97
C GLY A 292 -2.56 18.79 28.34
N GLN A 293 -3.63 19.48 28.71
CA GLN A 293 -4.40 19.27 29.91
C GLN A 293 -5.86 19.02 29.57
N VAL A 294 -6.49 18.08 30.25
CA VAL A 294 -7.94 17.88 30.22
C VAL A 294 -8.58 18.68 31.32
N LEU A 295 -9.55 19.49 30.96
CA LEU A 295 -10.32 20.31 31.89
C LEU A 295 -11.79 19.92 31.85
N ASP A 296 -12.46 20.07 33.00
CA ASP A 296 -13.91 19.98 33.07
C ASP A 296 -14.59 21.36 32.78
N GLU A 297 -15.89 21.44 32.88
CA GLU A 297 -16.67 22.65 32.61
C GLU A 297 -16.36 23.82 33.57
N GLU A 298 -15.89 23.51 34.79
CA GLU A 298 -15.48 24.50 35.78
C GLU A 298 -14.00 24.94 35.59
N GLY A 299 -13.30 24.38 34.61
CA GLY A 299 -11.88 24.68 34.34
C GLY A 299 -10.91 23.96 35.27
N GLN A 300 -11.38 22.94 36.02
CA GLN A 300 -10.52 22.13 36.85
C GLN A 300 -9.72 21.13 35.99
N VAL A 301 -8.41 21.02 36.23
CA VAL A 301 -7.56 20.04 35.55
C VAL A 301 -7.88 18.65 36.07
N CYS A 302 -8.24 17.75 35.12
CA CYS A 302 -8.58 16.35 35.38
C CYS A 302 -7.45 15.38 35.00
N ALA A 303 -6.63 15.75 34.03
CA ALA A 303 -5.47 14.96 33.61
C ALA A 303 -4.47 15.83 32.84
N ASP A 304 -3.18 15.48 32.94
CA ASP A 304 -2.12 15.99 32.07
C ASP A 304 -1.68 14.88 31.11
N PHE A 305 -1.30 15.24 29.91
CA PHE A 305 -0.82 14.29 28.91
C PHE A 305 0.18 14.89 27.94
N LYS A 306 0.99 14.03 27.32
CA LYS A 306 1.93 14.40 26.25
C LYS A 306 2.09 13.26 25.26
N SER A 307 2.51 13.59 24.06
CA SER A 307 2.89 12.61 23.02
C SER A 307 4.01 11.70 23.52
N GLN A 308 3.93 10.44 23.16
CA GLN A 308 4.86 9.38 23.57
C GLN A 308 5.50 8.69 22.37
N HIS A 309 4.82 8.71 21.22
CA HIS A 309 5.35 8.17 19.97
C HIS A 309 4.57 8.72 18.77
N LEU A 310 5.24 9.46 17.89
CA LEU A 310 4.67 9.95 16.62
C LEU A 310 3.26 10.55 16.81
N GLY A 311 3.15 11.59 17.62
CA GLY A 311 1.90 12.28 17.91
C GLY A 311 0.87 11.47 18.69
N MET A 312 1.17 10.24 19.07
CA MET A 312 0.29 9.40 19.87
C MET A 312 0.70 9.37 21.34
N GLY A 313 -0.29 9.24 22.19
CA GLY A 313 -0.10 9.03 23.61
C GLY A 313 -1.36 8.50 24.29
N SER A 314 -1.29 8.25 25.58
CA SER A 314 -2.48 7.94 26.38
C SER A 314 -2.38 8.51 27.78
N PHE A 315 -3.54 8.74 28.38
CA PHE A 315 -3.71 9.13 29.76
C PHE A 315 -4.87 8.36 30.39
N ARG A 316 -5.04 8.47 31.70
CA ARG A 316 -6.18 7.90 32.42
C ARG A 316 -6.89 9.01 33.17
N MET A 317 -8.21 8.98 33.12
CA MET A 317 -9.04 9.91 33.87
C MET A 317 -10.33 9.25 34.35
N TYR A 318 -10.89 9.77 35.41
CA TYR A 318 -12.20 9.36 35.91
C TYR A 318 -13.27 10.19 35.26
N TYR A 319 -14.26 9.55 34.65
CA TYR A 319 -15.41 10.23 33.99
C TYR A 319 -16.57 10.37 34.94
N VAL A 320 -16.92 11.62 35.31
CA VAL A 320 -18.07 11.95 36.16
C VAL A 320 -19.31 12.02 35.29
N PRO A 321 -20.43 11.40 35.73
CA PRO A 321 -21.68 11.48 34.98
C PRO A 321 -22.15 12.94 34.75
N GLY A 322 -22.58 13.22 33.52
CA GLY A 322 -23.14 14.52 33.13
C GLY A 322 -22.13 15.66 32.96
N LYS A 323 -20.84 15.45 33.23
CA LYS A 323 -19.78 16.45 32.97
C LYS A 323 -19.26 16.33 31.57
N LYS A 324 -18.97 17.47 30.94
CA LYS A 324 -18.22 17.56 29.66
C LYS A 324 -16.77 17.88 29.92
N TYR A 325 -15.93 17.36 29.05
CA TYR A 325 -14.49 17.52 29.15
C TYR A 325 -13.92 18.01 27.85
N HIS A 326 -12.89 18.85 27.92
CA HIS A 326 -12.14 19.29 26.78
C HIS A 326 -10.65 19.29 27.09
N ALA A 327 -9.85 19.11 26.05
CA ALA A 327 -8.41 19.22 26.14
C ALA A 327 -7.94 20.57 25.60
N VAL A 328 -6.99 21.17 26.28
CA VAL A 328 -6.20 22.29 25.75
C VAL A 328 -4.82 21.75 25.44
N CYS A 329 -4.48 21.74 24.16
CA CYS A 329 -3.26 21.12 23.62
C CYS A 329 -2.33 22.19 23.05
N SER A 330 -1.02 21.99 23.22
CA SER A 330 0.03 22.83 22.61
C SER A 330 1.01 21.96 21.84
N ASP A 331 1.46 22.43 20.68
CA ASP A 331 2.43 21.77 19.79
C ASP A 331 3.91 22.18 20.05
N GLY A 332 4.14 22.92 21.13
CA GLY A 332 5.48 23.42 21.46
C GLY A 332 5.95 24.61 20.61
N THR A 333 5.24 25.00 19.55
CA THR A 333 5.52 26.22 18.76
C THR A 333 4.83 27.46 19.32
N GLY A 334 4.07 27.30 20.39
CA GLY A 334 3.28 28.34 21.05
C GLY A 334 1.83 28.42 20.55
N VAL A 335 1.41 27.51 19.66
CA VAL A 335 0.01 27.38 19.27
C VAL A 335 -0.71 26.49 20.28
N SER A 336 -1.80 26.99 20.85
CA SER A 336 -2.68 26.23 21.73
C SER A 336 -4.06 26.15 21.12
N GLN A 337 -4.66 24.96 21.15
CA GLN A 337 -5.99 24.72 20.59
C GLN A 337 -6.81 23.88 21.57
N ARG A 338 -8.14 24.05 21.50
CA ARG A 338 -9.11 23.31 22.31
C ARG A 338 -9.77 22.22 21.48
N PHE A 339 -9.89 21.03 22.07
CA PHE A 339 -10.55 19.86 21.49
C PHE A 339 -11.50 19.25 22.51
N ASP A 340 -12.72 18.90 22.10
CA ASP A 340 -13.66 18.25 22.98
C ASP A 340 -13.36 16.76 23.09
N LEU A 341 -13.49 16.19 24.28
CA LEU A 341 -13.35 14.77 24.53
C LEU A 341 -14.69 14.06 24.25
N PRO A 342 -14.66 12.74 23.95
CA PRO A 342 -15.88 11.93 23.88
C PRO A 342 -16.72 12.07 25.14
N GLU A 343 -18.05 12.25 24.99
CA GLU A 343 -18.94 12.38 26.12
C GLU A 343 -19.04 11.04 26.87
N PRO A 344 -19.19 11.09 28.23
CA PRO A 344 -19.41 9.88 29.02
C PRO A 344 -20.77 9.25 28.70
N SER A 345 -20.76 7.94 28.42
CA SER A 345 -21.98 7.18 28.12
C SER A 345 -22.46 6.45 29.36
N PRO A 346 -23.78 6.59 29.71
CA PRO A 346 -24.38 5.88 30.83
C PRO A 346 -24.50 4.36 30.59
N ASP A 347 -24.53 3.94 29.30
CA ASP A 347 -24.75 2.55 28.89
C ASP A 347 -23.49 1.91 28.29
N ALA A 348 -22.31 2.50 28.53
CA ALA A 348 -21.07 2.00 27.95
C ALA A 348 -20.61 0.68 28.57
N ILE A 349 -20.19 -0.22 27.69
CA ILE A 349 -19.37 -1.41 28.01
C ILE A 349 -18.13 -1.33 27.12
N SER A 350 -16.95 -1.46 27.72
CA SER A 350 -15.68 -1.32 27.01
C SER A 350 -14.72 -2.47 27.29
N LEU A 351 -14.17 -3.04 26.21
CA LEU A 351 -13.08 -4.00 26.26
C LEU A 351 -11.77 -3.28 26.59
N ASN A 352 -11.05 -3.80 27.56
CA ASN A 352 -9.70 -3.33 27.90
C ASN A 352 -8.74 -4.47 27.75
N THR A 353 -7.51 -4.16 27.32
CA THR A 353 -6.48 -5.16 27.13
C THR A 353 -5.20 -4.81 27.86
N LEU A 354 -4.52 -5.82 28.38
CA LEU A 354 -3.24 -5.67 29.05
C LEU A 354 -2.30 -6.84 28.71
N TRP A 355 -1.21 -6.55 28.04
CA TRP A 355 -0.12 -7.50 27.88
C TRP A 355 0.69 -7.65 29.16
N SER A 356 0.80 -8.88 29.64
CA SER A 356 1.76 -9.31 30.65
C SER A 356 2.94 -10.02 29.98
N LYS A 357 3.90 -10.47 30.78
CA LYS A 357 5.03 -11.27 30.27
C LYS A 357 4.55 -12.57 29.61
N ASP A 358 3.55 -13.23 30.20
CA ASP A 358 3.17 -14.59 29.84
C ASP A 358 1.75 -14.71 29.24
N TYR A 359 0.93 -13.67 29.34
CA TYR A 359 -0.46 -13.67 28.85
C TYR A 359 -0.95 -12.30 28.37
N LEU A 360 -2.00 -12.34 27.57
CA LEU A 360 -2.84 -11.20 27.24
C LEU A 360 -4.12 -11.28 28.07
N ARG A 361 -4.36 -10.29 28.93
CA ARG A 361 -5.60 -10.15 29.67
C ARG A 361 -6.59 -9.30 28.89
N VAL A 362 -7.80 -9.80 28.72
CA VAL A 362 -8.97 -9.06 28.19
C VAL A 362 -9.98 -8.92 29.33
N SER A 363 -10.36 -7.70 29.64
CA SER A 363 -11.29 -7.39 30.72
C SER A 363 -12.40 -6.42 30.25
N LEU A 364 -13.48 -6.33 31.00
CA LEU A 364 -14.57 -5.37 30.75
C LEU A 364 -14.55 -4.26 31.81
N SER A 365 -14.70 -3.02 31.35
CA SER A 365 -15.18 -1.93 32.16
C SER A 365 -16.56 -1.49 31.67
N LYS A 366 -17.42 -1.04 32.59
CA LYS A 366 -18.77 -0.61 32.24
C LYS A 366 -19.22 0.53 33.14
N SER A 367 -20.18 1.31 32.68
CA SER A 367 -20.89 2.25 33.53
C SER A 367 -21.67 1.48 34.61
N PRO A 368 -21.76 2.00 35.87
CA PRO A 368 -22.28 1.21 36.99
C PRO A 368 -23.70 0.66 36.78
N ASP A 369 -24.57 1.45 36.20
CA ASP A 369 -25.99 1.11 36.01
C ASP A 369 -26.23 0.27 34.73
N THR A 370 -25.21 0.06 33.91
CA THR A 370 -25.32 -0.78 32.71
C THR A 370 -25.47 -2.24 33.11
N PRO A 371 -26.58 -2.90 32.84
CA PRO A 371 -26.67 -4.33 33.04
C PRO A 371 -25.74 -5.02 32.08
N LEU A 372 -24.90 -5.92 32.58
CA LEU A 372 -24.29 -6.91 31.66
C LEU A 372 -25.44 -7.80 31.20
N GLY A 373 -25.82 -7.72 29.94
CA GLY A 373 -26.81 -8.60 29.32
C GLY A 373 -26.52 -10.07 29.66
N THR A 374 -27.55 -10.86 29.69
CA THR A 374 -27.42 -12.30 30.06
C THR A 374 -26.61 -13.11 29.03
N SER A 375 -26.33 -12.56 27.84
CA SER A 375 -25.81 -13.28 26.70
C SER A 375 -24.81 -12.45 25.88
N LEU A 376 -23.74 -12.01 26.51
CA LEU A 376 -22.61 -11.40 25.80
C LEU A 376 -21.68 -12.49 25.27
N THR A 377 -21.15 -12.33 24.08
CA THR A 377 -20.14 -13.21 23.48
C THR A 377 -18.86 -12.45 23.22
N LEU A 378 -17.73 -12.92 23.74
CA LEU A 378 -16.42 -12.44 23.37
C LEU A 378 -15.94 -13.20 22.14
N VAL A 379 -15.65 -12.48 21.07
CA VAL A 379 -15.08 -13.01 19.83
C VAL A 379 -13.69 -12.43 19.62
N ALA A 380 -12.74 -13.28 19.27
CA ALA A 380 -11.43 -12.83 18.79
C ALA A 380 -11.18 -13.43 17.40
N HIS A 381 -10.94 -12.58 16.42
CA HIS A 381 -10.57 -13.02 15.08
C HIS A 381 -9.27 -12.36 14.61
N LEU A 382 -8.61 -13.04 13.67
CA LEU A 382 -7.44 -12.52 12.97
C LEU A 382 -7.72 -12.62 11.48
N ARG A 383 -7.76 -11.47 10.80
CA ARG A 383 -8.07 -11.36 9.36
C ARG A 383 -9.39 -12.05 8.94
N GLY A 384 -10.36 -12.11 9.86
CA GLY A 384 -11.65 -12.76 9.65
C GLY A 384 -11.70 -14.24 10.07
N ILE A 385 -10.58 -14.88 10.40
CA ILE A 385 -10.56 -16.21 10.99
C ILE A 385 -10.89 -16.09 12.47
N VAL A 386 -12.00 -16.62 12.91
CA VAL A 386 -12.39 -16.67 14.33
C VAL A 386 -11.48 -17.66 15.06
N LEU A 387 -10.76 -17.18 16.06
CA LEU A 387 -9.81 -17.94 16.87
C LEU A 387 -10.38 -18.26 18.26
N TYR A 388 -11.33 -17.44 18.68
CA TYR A 388 -12.01 -17.60 19.96
C TYR A 388 -13.41 -17.01 19.84
N ALA A 389 -14.42 -17.75 20.28
CA ALA A 389 -15.79 -17.27 20.43
C ALA A 389 -16.43 -18.02 21.61
N GLN A 390 -16.64 -17.32 22.71
CA GLN A 390 -17.25 -17.90 23.91
C GLN A 390 -18.17 -16.91 24.60
N PRO A 391 -19.26 -17.37 25.24
CA PRO A 391 -20.07 -16.53 26.10
C PRO A 391 -19.22 -15.90 27.21
N TRP A 392 -19.45 -14.62 27.47
CA TRP A 392 -18.79 -13.92 28.57
C TRP A 392 -19.38 -14.39 29.89
N ASP A 393 -18.54 -14.94 30.78
CA ASP A 393 -18.97 -15.29 32.14
C ASP A 393 -19.03 -14.05 33.01
N ASN A 394 -20.23 -13.59 33.36
CA ASN A 394 -20.46 -12.43 34.20
C ASN A 394 -19.90 -12.54 35.63
N LYS A 395 -19.49 -13.74 36.05
CA LYS A 395 -18.82 -13.96 37.33
C LYS A 395 -17.32 -13.68 37.24
N GLN A 396 -16.76 -13.62 36.04
CA GLN A 396 -15.35 -13.32 35.80
C GLN A 396 -15.21 -11.87 35.31
N SER A 397 -14.19 -11.19 35.79
CA SER A 397 -13.88 -9.83 35.37
C SER A 397 -12.93 -9.78 34.19
N TYR A 398 -12.31 -10.87 33.81
CA TYR A 398 -11.35 -10.97 32.71
C TYR A 398 -11.21 -12.40 32.16
N VAL A 399 -10.65 -12.47 30.97
CA VAL A 399 -10.15 -13.70 30.31
C VAL A 399 -8.68 -13.53 30.02
N ASP A 400 -7.86 -14.50 30.38
CA ASP A 400 -6.43 -14.54 30.07
C ASP A 400 -6.14 -15.52 28.94
N PHE A 401 -5.42 -15.05 27.93
CA PHE A 401 -4.92 -15.85 26.82
C PHE A 401 -3.41 -16.01 26.94
N GLU A 402 -2.89 -17.22 26.83
CA GLU A 402 -1.46 -17.44 26.77
C GLU A 402 -0.80 -16.60 25.64
N LYS A 403 0.41 -16.13 25.87
CA LYS A 403 1.11 -15.26 24.90
C LYS A 403 1.17 -15.83 23.47
N ASN A 404 1.25 -17.15 23.35
CA ASN A 404 1.38 -17.87 22.09
C ASN A 404 0.03 -18.37 21.53
N PHE A 405 -1.09 -18.00 22.14
CA PHE A 405 -2.41 -18.42 21.69
C PHE A 405 -2.75 -17.87 20.30
N PHE A 406 -2.44 -16.60 20.04
CA PHE A 406 -2.76 -15.96 18.79
C PHE A 406 -1.60 -16.03 17.79
N PRO A 407 -1.86 -16.34 16.51
CA PRO A 407 -0.87 -16.18 15.44
C PRO A 407 -0.39 -14.73 15.30
N ALA A 408 0.70 -14.52 14.55
CA ALA A 408 1.23 -13.18 14.29
C ALA A 408 0.28 -12.34 13.42
N GLY A 409 0.08 -11.09 13.84
CA GLY A 409 -0.77 -10.11 13.18
C GLY A 409 -1.71 -9.39 14.14
N ILE A 410 -2.69 -8.69 13.58
CA ILE A 410 -3.68 -7.92 14.33
C ILE A 410 -4.84 -8.82 14.73
N VAL A 411 -5.00 -9.04 16.02
CA VAL A 411 -6.16 -9.71 16.61
C VAL A 411 -7.20 -8.67 16.92
N HIS A 412 -8.42 -8.88 16.45
CA HIS A 412 -9.56 -8.01 16.70
C HIS A 412 -10.51 -8.69 17.68
N PHE A 413 -10.64 -8.11 18.87
CA PHE A 413 -11.60 -8.52 19.88
C PHE A 413 -12.89 -7.76 19.69
N LEU A 414 -14.02 -8.47 19.71
CA LEU A 414 -15.38 -7.95 19.62
C LEU A 414 -16.17 -8.46 20.81
N LEU A 415 -16.92 -7.59 21.46
CA LEU A 415 -17.95 -7.94 22.41
C LEU A 415 -19.30 -7.79 21.72
N VAL A 416 -20.04 -8.89 21.59
CA VAL A 416 -21.25 -8.97 20.77
C VAL A 416 -22.43 -9.34 21.67
N ASP A 417 -23.58 -8.68 21.50
CA ASP A 417 -24.83 -8.97 22.21
C ASP A 417 -25.65 -10.08 21.50
N GLU A 418 -26.80 -10.44 22.07
CA GLU A 418 -27.77 -11.40 21.50
C GLU A 418 -28.29 -10.99 20.12
N GLY A 419 -28.42 -9.67 19.89
CA GLY A 419 -28.84 -9.08 18.62
C GLY A 419 -27.73 -9.01 17.57
N ARG A 420 -26.54 -9.56 17.90
CA ARG A 420 -25.33 -9.51 17.06
C ARG A 420 -24.84 -8.07 16.82
N ASN A 421 -25.11 -7.15 17.74
CA ASN A 421 -24.53 -5.83 17.72
C ASN A 421 -23.18 -5.84 18.43
N ILE A 422 -22.21 -5.13 17.86
CA ILE A 422 -20.90 -4.94 18.49
C ILE A 422 -21.03 -3.85 19.54
N LEU A 423 -20.86 -4.22 20.81
CA LEU A 423 -20.91 -3.29 21.95
C LEU A 423 -19.55 -2.65 22.20
N SER A 424 -18.47 -3.34 21.91
CA SER A 424 -17.10 -2.86 22.09
C SER A 424 -16.15 -3.59 21.18
N GLU A 425 -15.12 -2.90 20.71
CA GLU A 425 -14.05 -3.51 19.88
C GLU A 425 -12.66 -3.07 20.36
N ARG A 426 -11.67 -3.95 20.23
CA ARG A 426 -10.30 -3.66 20.57
C ARG A 426 -9.32 -4.44 19.69
N LEU A 427 -8.41 -3.72 19.05
CA LEU A 427 -7.31 -4.33 18.30
C LEU A 427 -6.12 -4.59 19.22
N VAL A 428 -5.45 -5.70 19.02
CA VAL A 428 -4.21 -6.07 19.70
C VAL A 428 -3.26 -6.68 18.68
N PHE A 429 -1.98 -6.34 18.76
CA PHE A 429 -1.00 -6.94 17.88
C PHE A 429 -0.27 -8.09 18.58
N SER A 430 -0.27 -9.24 17.95
CA SER A 430 0.48 -10.43 18.38
C SER A 430 1.67 -10.64 17.45
N LEU A 431 2.85 -10.74 18.01
CA LEU A 431 4.07 -11.12 17.28
C LEU A 431 4.85 -12.16 18.09
N GLN A 432 4.89 -13.34 17.54
CA GLN A 432 5.68 -14.44 18.11
C GLN A 432 7.02 -14.53 17.38
N LYS A 433 8.10 -14.77 18.11
CA LYS A 433 9.43 -14.98 17.51
C LYS A 433 9.44 -16.17 16.53
N SER A 434 8.59 -17.18 16.78
CA SER A 434 8.41 -18.33 15.89
C SER A 434 7.81 -18.00 14.51
N ALA A 435 7.20 -16.83 14.35
CA ALA A 435 6.69 -16.35 13.06
C ALA A 435 7.78 -15.71 12.18
N LEU A 436 8.98 -15.52 12.73
CA LEU A 436 10.11 -14.89 12.05
C LEU A 436 11.16 -15.95 11.67
N VAL A 437 11.78 -15.76 10.51
CA VAL A 437 12.92 -16.57 10.10
C VAL A 437 14.23 -15.91 10.52
N GLN A 438 15.24 -16.73 10.75
CA GLN A 438 16.60 -16.27 10.96
C GLN A 438 17.36 -16.40 9.64
N THR A 439 18.00 -15.31 9.22
CA THR A 439 18.80 -15.28 7.99
C THR A 439 20.25 -15.06 8.38
N GLU A 440 21.11 -15.95 7.90
CA GLU A 440 22.56 -15.84 8.05
C GLU A 440 23.17 -15.72 6.66
N VAL A 441 23.97 -14.68 6.42
CA VAL A 441 24.65 -14.43 5.17
C VAL A 441 26.15 -14.47 5.44
N ARG A 442 26.87 -15.33 4.74
CA ARG A 442 28.32 -15.46 4.81
C ARG A 442 28.93 -15.22 3.44
N LEU A 443 29.89 -14.33 3.40
CA LEU A 443 30.72 -14.09 2.23
C LEU A 443 32.00 -14.93 2.32
N ASP A 444 32.54 -15.31 1.17
CA ASP A 444 33.82 -16.02 1.11
C ASP A 444 35.00 -15.17 1.56
N ARG A 445 34.88 -13.81 1.46
CA ARG A 445 35.88 -12.82 1.87
C ARG A 445 35.24 -11.56 2.40
N GLU A 446 36.00 -10.74 3.12
CA GLU A 446 35.53 -9.44 3.64
C GLU A 446 35.71 -8.29 2.65
N ASN A 447 36.69 -8.39 1.75
CA ASN A 447 37.03 -7.34 0.79
C ASN A 447 37.14 -7.91 -0.64
N TYR A 448 36.65 -7.15 -1.60
CA TYR A 448 36.65 -7.50 -3.03
C TYR A 448 37.18 -6.34 -3.88
N LEU A 449 37.82 -6.65 -4.95
CA LEU A 449 38.18 -5.65 -5.97
C LEU A 449 37.02 -5.45 -6.93
N ALA A 450 37.08 -4.35 -7.69
CA ALA A 450 36.08 -4.07 -8.71
C ALA A 450 35.95 -5.21 -9.71
N ARG A 451 34.73 -5.68 -9.97
CA ARG A 451 34.39 -6.80 -10.88
C ARG A 451 34.89 -8.18 -10.43
N GLU A 452 35.33 -8.31 -9.21
CA GLU A 452 35.72 -9.60 -8.66
C GLU A 452 34.49 -10.44 -8.31
N LYS A 453 34.56 -11.76 -8.47
CA LYS A 453 33.49 -12.69 -8.12
C LYS A 453 33.31 -12.72 -6.62
N VAL A 454 32.06 -12.64 -6.18
CA VAL A 454 31.63 -12.79 -4.78
C VAL A 454 30.88 -14.11 -4.64
N ASP A 455 31.39 -15.02 -3.81
CA ASP A 455 30.66 -16.22 -3.41
C ASP A 455 29.96 -15.99 -2.07
N MET A 456 28.67 -16.28 -2.03
CA MET A 456 27.79 -15.99 -0.90
C MET A 456 27.02 -17.25 -0.49
N ASP A 457 27.06 -17.59 0.80
CA ASP A 457 26.23 -18.62 1.40
C ASP A 457 25.10 -17.96 2.20
N ILE A 458 23.85 -18.27 1.88
CA ILE A 458 22.67 -17.74 2.55
C ILE A 458 21.92 -18.90 3.19
N GLN A 459 21.80 -18.86 4.51
CA GLN A 459 21.06 -19.84 5.29
C GLN A 459 19.80 -19.21 5.90
N ILE A 460 18.67 -19.82 5.62
CA ILE A 460 17.37 -19.44 6.16
C ILE A 460 16.92 -20.54 7.13
N LYS A 461 16.67 -20.19 8.37
CA LYS A 461 16.33 -21.11 9.46
C LYS A 461 15.09 -20.64 10.22
N ASP A 462 14.37 -21.58 10.81
CA ASP A 462 13.38 -21.27 11.82
C ASP A 462 14.04 -20.87 13.16
N ILE A 463 13.24 -20.52 14.16
CA ILE A 463 13.74 -20.13 15.50
C ILE A 463 14.51 -21.27 16.19
N ASN A 464 14.27 -22.53 15.81
CA ASN A 464 14.93 -23.70 16.37
C ASN A 464 16.22 -24.07 15.62
N GLY A 465 16.56 -23.31 14.57
CA GLY A 465 17.73 -23.54 13.74
C GLY A 465 17.54 -24.55 12.61
N ASN A 466 16.31 -25.02 12.36
CA ASN A 466 16.02 -25.92 11.25
C ASN A 466 16.00 -25.17 9.91
N PRO A 467 16.57 -25.73 8.85
CA PRO A 467 16.51 -25.11 7.52
C PRO A 467 15.08 -24.95 7.03
N MET A 468 14.79 -23.81 6.40
CA MET A 468 13.47 -23.52 5.85
C MET A 468 13.53 -23.41 4.33
N SER A 469 12.51 -23.97 3.67
CA SER A 469 12.27 -23.80 2.23
C SER A 469 11.32 -22.66 1.98
N GLY A 470 11.54 -21.92 0.91
CA GLY A 470 10.66 -20.81 0.51
C GLY A 470 11.19 -20.03 -0.68
N ASN A 471 10.46 -18.98 -1.03
CA ASN A 471 10.81 -18.07 -2.08
C ASN A 471 11.33 -16.77 -1.48
N PHE A 472 12.56 -16.43 -1.78
CA PHE A 472 13.26 -15.28 -1.21
C PHE A 472 13.64 -14.27 -2.29
N ALA A 473 13.69 -13.00 -1.94
CA ALA A 473 14.25 -11.95 -2.77
C ALA A 473 15.56 -11.47 -2.17
N LEU A 474 16.57 -11.31 -3.01
CA LEU A 474 17.88 -10.77 -2.65
C LEU A 474 18.10 -9.47 -3.40
N ALA A 475 18.45 -8.42 -2.68
CA ALA A 475 18.96 -7.17 -3.24
C ALA A 475 20.42 -6.99 -2.79
N VAL A 476 21.29 -6.73 -3.76
CA VAL A 476 22.70 -6.46 -3.50
C VAL A 476 23.01 -5.06 -3.99
N VAL A 477 23.44 -4.20 -3.08
CA VAL A 477 23.74 -2.80 -3.37
C VAL A 477 25.08 -2.40 -2.75
N ASP A 478 25.74 -1.44 -3.38
CA ASP A 478 26.90 -0.82 -2.79
C ASP A 478 26.42 0.16 -1.68
N ARG A 479 26.81 -0.10 -0.44
CA ARG A 479 26.44 0.73 0.72
C ARG A 479 27.06 2.14 0.67
N THR A 480 28.08 2.35 -0.14
CA THR A 480 28.62 3.69 -0.40
C THR A 480 27.78 4.49 -1.38
N ASP A 481 26.87 3.84 -2.10
CA ASP A 481 25.96 4.51 -3.04
C ASP A 481 24.57 4.70 -2.44
N VAL A 482 24.03 3.68 -1.77
CA VAL A 482 22.63 3.67 -1.33
C VAL A 482 22.50 3.08 0.08
N LYS A 483 21.78 3.78 0.94
CA LYS A 483 21.40 3.25 2.26
C LYS A 483 20.27 2.23 2.14
N PRO A 484 20.26 1.17 2.97
CA PRO A 484 19.14 0.24 3.03
C PRO A 484 17.83 0.94 3.42
N ASP A 485 16.71 0.40 2.94
CA ASP A 485 15.38 0.82 3.40
C ASP A 485 15.20 0.43 4.88
N THR A 486 15.08 1.42 5.74
CA THR A 486 14.87 1.26 7.18
C THR A 486 13.46 1.63 7.62
N VAL A 487 12.57 1.97 6.69
CA VAL A 487 11.21 2.42 6.99
C VAL A 487 10.25 1.24 7.10
N SER A 488 10.30 0.33 6.14
CA SER A 488 9.37 -0.81 6.05
C SER A 488 10.05 -2.09 5.59
N ASN A 489 9.47 -3.23 5.93
CA ASN A 489 9.86 -4.54 5.43
C ASN A 489 8.63 -5.44 5.24
N ILE A 490 8.84 -6.69 4.79
CA ILE A 490 7.78 -7.65 4.56
C ILE A 490 6.95 -7.93 5.83
N VAL A 491 7.58 -7.96 7.00
CA VAL A 491 6.90 -8.22 8.29
C VAL A 491 5.98 -7.06 8.66
N SER A 492 6.50 -5.82 8.64
CA SER A 492 5.71 -4.62 8.95
C SER A 492 4.57 -4.42 7.94
N THR A 493 4.79 -4.77 6.67
CA THR A 493 3.75 -4.64 5.65
C THR A 493 2.67 -5.70 5.79
N LEU A 494 3.02 -6.99 5.77
CA LEU A 494 2.04 -8.07 5.73
C LEU A 494 1.30 -8.29 7.06
N LEU A 495 1.94 -8.01 8.22
CA LEU A 495 1.33 -8.24 9.53
C LEU A 495 0.71 -6.98 10.15
N LEU A 496 1.08 -5.78 9.72
CA LEU A 496 0.66 -4.54 10.36
C LEU A 496 -0.03 -3.58 9.37
N THR A 497 0.74 -2.93 8.47
CA THR A 497 0.21 -1.81 7.68
C THR A 497 -0.83 -2.22 6.66
N SER A 498 -0.72 -3.42 6.07
CA SER A 498 -1.71 -3.91 5.10
C SER A 498 -3.08 -4.22 5.72
N ASP A 499 -3.21 -4.32 7.03
CA ASP A 499 -4.46 -4.60 7.73
C ASP A 499 -5.11 -3.36 8.34
N LEU A 500 -4.38 -2.28 8.48
CA LEU A 500 -4.87 -1.02 9.03
C LEU A 500 -5.24 -0.04 7.92
N LYS A 501 -6.16 0.86 8.19
CA LYS A 501 -6.55 1.93 7.28
C LYS A 501 -5.74 3.19 7.58
N GLY A 502 -5.28 3.87 6.52
CA GLY A 502 -4.55 5.13 6.60
C GLY A 502 -3.03 4.95 6.60
N HIS A 503 -2.34 6.08 6.63
CA HIS A 503 -0.87 6.10 6.64
C HIS A 503 -0.32 5.79 8.04
N ILE A 504 0.70 4.94 8.08
CA ILE A 504 1.43 4.59 9.30
C ILE A 504 2.88 5.01 9.11
N GLU A 505 3.31 5.97 9.90
CA GLU A 505 4.68 6.47 9.88
C GLU A 505 5.63 5.47 10.52
N SER A 506 6.82 5.30 9.94
CA SER A 506 7.91 4.47 10.47
C SER A 506 7.48 3.09 10.97
N PRO A 507 6.81 2.24 10.15
CA PRO A 507 6.21 0.99 10.62
C PRO A 507 7.19 0.02 11.29
N LEU A 508 8.48 0.07 10.97
CA LEU A 508 9.49 -0.76 11.66
C LEU A 508 9.77 -0.35 13.10
N SER A 509 9.49 0.91 13.48
CA SER A 509 9.70 1.38 14.85
C SER A 509 8.82 0.64 15.87
N TYR A 510 7.64 0.16 15.43
CA TYR A 510 6.70 -0.57 16.27
C TYR A 510 7.08 -2.03 16.52
N LEU A 511 7.96 -2.61 15.70
CA LEU A 511 8.30 -4.03 15.72
C LEU A 511 9.65 -4.33 16.38
N GLN A 512 10.27 -3.33 17.00
CA GLN A 512 11.51 -3.51 17.75
C GLN A 512 11.26 -4.22 19.09
N ASP A 513 12.20 -5.04 19.52
CA ASP A 513 12.11 -5.76 20.80
C ASP A 513 12.44 -4.82 21.99
N SER A 514 11.53 -3.87 22.25
CA SER A 514 11.65 -2.91 23.34
C SER A 514 10.30 -2.63 24.01
N ARG A 515 10.33 -2.18 25.27
CA ARG A 515 9.09 -1.79 25.96
C ARG A 515 8.43 -0.57 25.31
N SER A 516 9.23 0.38 24.83
CA SER A 516 8.73 1.59 24.15
C SER A 516 8.01 1.23 22.85
N SER A 517 8.58 0.33 22.05
CA SER A 517 7.93 -0.14 20.81
C SER A 517 6.65 -0.93 21.10
N SER A 518 6.64 -1.78 22.12
CA SER A 518 5.43 -2.51 22.53
C SER A 518 4.32 -1.56 22.98
N TYR A 519 4.67 -0.50 23.69
CA TYR A 519 3.72 0.52 24.13
C TYR A 519 3.22 1.37 22.93
N ALA A 520 4.13 1.79 22.05
CA ALA A 520 3.78 2.50 20.82
C ALA A 520 2.84 1.68 19.93
N LEU A 521 3.07 0.38 19.84
CA LEU A 521 2.23 -0.55 19.10
C LEU A 521 0.82 -0.66 19.71
N ASP A 522 0.70 -0.68 21.04
CA ASP A 522 -0.59 -0.64 21.73
C ASP A 522 -1.34 0.67 21.47
N LEU A 523 -0.65 1.82 21.46
CA LEU A 523 -1.22 3.11 21.07
C LEU A 523 -1.72 3.09 19.63
N LEU A 524 -0.94 2.51 18.70
CA LEU A 524 -1.35 2.36 17.31
C LEU A 524 -2.62 1.51 17.21
N MET A 525 -2.73 0.42 17.97
CA MET A 525 -3.92 -0.44 18.00
C MET A 525 -5.16 0.25 18.62
N MET A 526 -4.97 1.30 19.39
CA MET A 526 -6.09 2.11 19.92
C MET A 526 -6.51 3.23 18.96
N THR A 527 -5.61 3.74 18.12
CA THR A 527 -5.83 4.93 17.30
C THR A 527 -6.08 4.61 15.83
N GLN A 528 -5.86 3.37 15.38
CA GLN A 528 -6.11 2.90 14.02
C GLN A 528 -7.21 1.84 13.98
N GLY A 529 -7.91 1.73 12.86
CA GLY A 529 -9.00 0.79 12.67
C GLY A 529 -8.71 -0.28 11.62
N TRP A 530 -9.20 -1.49 11.86
CA TRP A 530 -9.28 -2.56 10.87
C TRP A 530 -10.62 -2.43 10.12
N ARG A 531 -10.61 -2.35 8.79
CA ARG A 531 -11.83 -2.06 7.99
C ARG A 531 -11.81 -2.78 6.63
N LYS A 532 -11.35 -4.04 6.59
CA LYS A 532 -11.29 -4.84 5.35
C LYS A 532 -12.66 -5.19 4.77
N TYR A 533 -13.66 -5.33 5.62
CA TYR A 533 -15.08 -5.44 5.28
C TYR A 533 -15.93 -4.99 6.48
N ASN A 534 -17.23 -4.84 6.24
CA ASN A 534 -18.17 -4.35 7.27
C ASN A 534 -18.55 -5.49 8.21
N ILE A 535 -17.83 -5.66 9.33
CA ILE A 535 -18.08 -6.71 10.31
C ILE A 535 -19.51 -6.64 10.87
N PRO A 536 -20.06 -5.47 11.27
CA PRO A 536 -21.45 -5.35 11.70
C PRO A 536 -22.46 -5.96 10.72
N GLU A 537 -22.29 -5.75 9.43
CA GLU A 537 -23.17 -6.32 8.40
C GLU A 537 -22.99 -7.83 8.28
N VAL A 538 -21.73 -8.31 8.33
CA VAL A 538 -21.43 -9.75 8.32
C VAL A 538 -22.11 -10.45 9.50
N LEU A 539 -22.04 -9.90 10.71
CA LEU A 539 -22.67 -10.45 11.91
C LEU A 539 -24.21 -10.51 11.79
N LYS A 540 -24.81 -9.58 11.04
CA LYS A 540 -26.25 -9.59 10.73
C LYS A 540 -26.63 -10.55 9.60
N GLY A 541 -25.66 -11.19 8.96
CA GLY A 541 -25.86 -12.12 7.86
C GLY A 541 -25.89 -11.45 6.48
N ASN A 542 -25.56 -10.17 6.39
CA ASN A 542 -25.42 -9.45 5.12
C ASN A 542 -24.02 -9.71 4.55
N ILE A 543 -23.87 -10.91 3.99
CA ILE A 543 -22.60 -11.39 3.42
C ILE A 543 -22.40 -10.82 2.03
N THR A 544 -21.19 -10.39 1.71
CA THR A 544 -20.82 -9.98 0.35
C THR A 544 -20.91 -11.19 -0.60
N ASP A 545 -21.83 -11.16 -1.54
CA ASP A 545 -22.12 -12.26 -2.47
C ASP A 545 -21.72 -11.97 -3.92
N THR A 546 -21.53 -10.69 -4.27
CA THR A 546 -21.16 -10.23 -5.60
C THR A 546 -19.88 -9.41 -5.56
N LEU A 547 -18.93 -9.79 -6.41
CA LEU A 547 -17.66 -9.08 -6.57
C LEU A 547 -17.61 -8.49 -7.99
N PRO A 548 -17.49 -7.16 -8.14
CA PRO A 548 -17.41 -6.52 -9.45
C PRO A 548 -16.17 -6.91 -10.26
N TYR A 549 -15.07 -7.24 -9.59
CA TYR A 549 -13.81 -7.62 -10.22
C TYR A 549 -13.54 -9.12 -10.01
N ASN A 550 -13.64 -9.89 -11.09
CA ASN A 550 -13.35 -11.32 -11.07
C ASN A 550 -11.83 -11.57 -11.05
N LEU A 551 -11.43 -12.80 -10.69
CA LEU A 551 -10.05 -13.26 -10.86
C LEU A 551 -9.64 -13.18 -12.32
N GLU A 552 -8.52 -12.53 -12.59
CA GLU A 552 -7.96 -12.41 -13.93
C GLU A 552 -7.16 -13.68 -14.27
N LEU A 553 -7.69 -14.50 -15.18
CA LEU A 553 -7.06 -15.74 -15.60
C LEU A 553 -6.26 -15.61 -16.89
N GLY A 554 -6.40 -14.51 -17.61
CA GLY A 554 -5.75 -14.18 -18.87
C GLY A 554 -6.26 -12.84 -19.39
N ASP A 555 -5.69 -12.37 -20.49
CA ASP A 555 -6.26 -11.22 -21.19
C ASP A 555 -7.55 -11.62 -21.86
N GLU A 556 -8.44 -10.64 -22.04
CA GLU A 556 -9.71 -10.81 -22.72
C GLU A 556 -9.82 -9.77 -23.82
N VAL A 557 -10.20 -10.24 -25.00
CA VAL A 557 -10.58 -9.40 -26.13
C VAL A 557 -11.99 -9.78 -26.51
N SER A 558 -12.91 -8.86 -26.36
CA SER A 558 -14.32 -9.09 -26.68
C SER A 558 -14.87 -7.98 -27.58
N GLY A 559 -16.04 -8.23 -28.11
CA GLY A 559 -16.69 -7.28 -29.01
C GLY A 559 -17.92 -7.85 -29.67
N LYS A 560 -18.39 -7.11 -30.68
CA LYS A 560 -19.56 -7.45 -31.51
C LYS A 560 -19.19 -7.40 -32.96
N VAL A 561 -19.74 -8.34 -33.72
CA VAL A 561 -19.63 -8.37 -35.18
C VAL A 561 -21.00 -8.24 -35.80
N GLU A 562 -21.12 -7.29 -36.73
CA GLU A 562 -22.35 -7.02 -37.47
C GLU A 562 -22.12 -7.28 -38.95
N GLY A 563 -23.11 -7.88 -39.62
CA GLY A 563 -23.21 -7.92 -41.07
C GLY A 563 -23.87 -6.63 -41.61
N LEU A 564 -24.11 -6.59 -42.88
CA LEU A 564 -24.68 -5.40 -43.55
C LEU A 564 -26.03 -4.94 -42.99
N PHE A 565 -26.84 -5.83 -42.42
CA PHE A 565 -28.20 -5.51 -41.97
C PHE A 565 -28.56 -6.05 -40.57
N SER A 566 -27.71 -6.88 -39.96
CA SER A 566 -27.97 -7.49 -38.66
C SER A 566 -26.69 -8.06 -38.05
N ALA A 567 -26.78 -8.41 -36.75
CA ALA A 567 -25.70 -9.14 -36.05
C ALA A 567 -25.28 -10.39 -36.83
N LEU A 568 -23.98 -10.63 -36.89
CA LEU A 568 -23.43 -11.83 -37.53
C LEU A 568 -23.66 -13.04 -36.60
N LYS A 569 -24.62 -13.90 -36.95
CA LYS A 569 -24.98 -15.06 -36.12
C LYS A 569 -24.13 -16.32 -36.39
N GLU A 570 -23.53 -16.37 -37.56
CA GLU A 570 -22.68 -17.47 -38.00
C GLU A 570 -21.48 -16.93 -38.78
N GLY A 571 -20.29 -17.30 -38.35
CA GLY A 571 -19.03 -16.88 -38.95
C GLY A 571 -17.84 -17.35 -38.13
N ASN A 572 -16.67 -17.02 -38.58
CA ASN A 572 -15.42 -17.27 -37.86
C ASN A 572 -14.80 -15.93 -37.51
N ILE A 573 -14.42 -15.80 -36.26
CA ILE A 573 -13.67 -14.66 -35.75
C ILE A 573 -12.31 -15.19 -35.38
N SER A 574 -11.25 -14.58 -35.88
CA SER A 574 -9.86 -14.92 -35.58
C SER A 574 -9.19 -13.74 -34.90
N LEU A 575 -8.39 -14.04 -33.90
CA LEU A 575 -7.49 -13.12 -33.24
C LEU A 575 -6.08 -13.53 -33.60
N LEU A 576 -5.28 -12.58 -34.06
CA LEU A 576 -3.85 -12.72 -34.34
C LEU A 576 -3.11 -11.91 -33.27
N ALA A 577 -2.27 -12.58 -32.51
CA ALA A 577 -1.41 -11.96 -31.50
C ALA A 577 0.01 -11.83 -32.08
N LEU A 578 0.55 -10.62 -32.06
CA LEU A 578 1.86 -10.30 -32.65
C LEU A 578 2.74 -9.60 -31.63
N LYS A 579 3.93 -10.14 -31.40
CA LYS A 579 5.00 -9.46 -30.67
C LYS A 579 6.36 -9.96 -31.10
N ASP A 580 7.22 -9.10 -31.62
CA ASP A 580 8.55 -9.43 -32.11
C ASP A 580 8.48 -10.61 -33.11
N SER A 581 9.04 -11.77 -32.73
CA SER A 581 8.96 -13.01 -33.51
C SER A 581 7.83 -13.95 -33.09
N LEU A 582 7.03 -13.57 -32.08
CA LEU A 582 5.90 -14.36 -31.60
C LEU A 582 4.65 -14.09 -32.47
N ILE A 583 4.07 -15.17 -32.98
CA ILE A 583 2.79 -15.14 -33.71
C ILE A 583 1.89 -16.19 -33.05
N GLY A 584 0.73 -15.73 -32.54
CA GLY A 584 -0.30 -16.58 -31.98
C GLY A 584 -1.62 -16.37 -32.70
N THR A 585 -2.45 -17.41 -32.77
CA THR A 585 -3.78 -17.33 -33.39
C THR A 585 -4.84 -18.01 -32.52
N GLU A 586 -5.96 -17.34 -32.31
CA GLU A 586 -7.14 -17.86 -31.59
C GLU A 586 -8.36 -17.78 -32.49
N LEU A 587 -9.33 -18.65 -32.28
CA LEU A 587 -10.58 -18.70 -33.03
C LEU A 587 -11.78 -18.67 -32.09
N ALA A 588 -12.75 -17.81 -32.42
CA ALA A 588 -14.03 -17.71 -31.75
C ALA A 588 -15.20 -17.76 -32.74
N LYS A 589 -16.37 -18.07 -32.21
CA LYS A 589 -17.65 -17.95 -32.98
C LYS A 589 -18.51 -16.90 -32.31
N PRO A 590 -19.22 -16.07 -33.13
CA PRO A 590 -20.17 -15.12 -32.57
C PRO A 590 -21.39 -15.84 -31.98
N ASP A 591 -21.95 -15.30 -30.94
CA ASP A 591 -23.24 -15.71 -30.39
C ASP A 591 -24.42 -15.23 -31.28
N ARG A 592 -25.66 -15.48 -30.78
CA ARG A 592 -26.90 -15.07 -31.53
C ARG A 592 -27.03 -13.57 -31.72
N ASN A 593 -26.33 -12.76 -30.89
CA ASN A 593 -26.32 -11.30 -30.92
C ASN A 593 -25.09 -10.74 -31.64
N GLY A 594 -24.24 -11.61 -32.20
CA GLY A 594 -22.99 -11.23 -32.83
C GLY A 594 -21.84 -10.96 -31.89
N ARG A 595 -21.98 -11.23 -30.58
CA ARG A 595 -20.91 -11.03 -29.60
C ARG A 595 -19.91 -12.17 -29.66
N PHE A 596 -18.66 -11.83 -29.42
CA PHE A 596 -17.55 -12.78 -29.29
C PHE A 596 -16.67 -12.42 -28.12
N VAL A 597 -15.97 -13.42 -27.60
CA VAL A 597 -14.99 -13.28 -26.53
C VAL A 597 -13.84 -14.22 -26.84
N PHE A 598 -12.64 -13.69 -26.79
CA PHE A 598 -11.39 -14.43 -26.63
C PHE A 598 -10.97 -14.25 -25.18
N ASP A 599 -11.11 -15.27 -24.37
CA ASP A 599 -10.77 -15.27 -22.96
C ASP A 599 -9.46 -16.04 -22.72
N ARG A 600 -8.81 -15.79 -21.58
CA ARG A 600 -7.59 -16.48 -21.13
C ARG A 600 -6.42 -16.40 -22.11
N LEU A 601 -6.29 -15.27 -22.79
CA LEU A 601 -5.15 -15.01 -23.66
C LEU A 601 -3.88 -14.88 -22.79
N GLU A 602 -2.87 -15.70 -23.06
CA GLU A 602 -1.61 -15.73 -22.29
C GLU A 602 -0.44 -15.29 -23.16
N TYR A 603 -0.49 -14.07 -23.66
CA TYR A 603 0.59 -13.49 -24.44
C TYR A 603 1.42 -12.51 -23.60
N PRO A 604 2.73 -12.29 -23.95
CA PRO A 604 3.56 -11.32 -23.27
C PRO A 604 3.00 -9.89 -23.31
N SER A 605 3.28 -9.07 -22.29
CA SER A 605 2.93 -7.65 -22.27
C SER A 605 3.43 -6.93 -23.53
N GLY A 606 2.65 -5.99 -24.08
CA GLY A 606 2.93 -5.30 -25.34
C GLY A 606 2.65 -6.13 -26.60
N THR A 607 1.88 -7.23 -26.49
CA THR A 607 1.39 -7.98 -27.64
C THR A 607 0.29 -7.20 -28.33
N GLN A 608 0.39 -7.01 -29.65
CA GLN A 608 -0.66 -6.43 -30.46
C GLN A 608 -1.68 -7.50 -30.87
N TYR A 609 -2.95 -7.22 -30.69
CA TYR A 609 -4.04 -8.09 -31.09
C TYR A 609 -4.73 -7.55 -32.32
N ILE A 610 -4.82 -8.36 -33.37
CA ILE A 610 -5.57 -8.05 -34.60
C ILE A 610 -6.77 -8.98 -34.66
N VAL A 611 -7.97 -8.42 -34.63
CA VAL A 611 -9.22 -9.18 -34.75
C VAL A 611 -9.75 -9.10 -36.18
N GLN A 612 -10.04 -10.25 -36.75
CA GLN A 612 -10.62 -10.40 -38.09
C GLN A 612 -11.88 -11.26 -38.01
N ALA A 613 -12.90 -10.88 -38.76
CA ALA A 613 -14.13 -11.66 -38.83
C ALA A 613 -14.51 -11.96 -40.27
N LEU A 614 -15.00 -13.18 -40.51
CA LEU A 614 -15.53 -13.63 -41.77
C LEU A 614 -16.94 -14.19 -41.58
N SER A 615 -17.84 -13.86 -42.47
CA SER A 615 -19.17 -14.47 -42.49
C SER A 615 -19.08 -15.97 -42.81
N LYS A 616 -20.14 -16.72 -42.58
CA LYS A 616 -20.24 -18.17 -42.96
C LYS A 616 -19.85 -18.46 -44.42
N LYS A 617 -20.06 -17.50 -45.30
CA LYS A 617 -19.71 -17.63 -46.73
C LYS A 617 -18.30 -17.12 -47.04
N GLY A 618 -17.48 -16.80 -46.04
CA GLY A 618 -16.12 -16.30 -46.21
C GLY A 618 -16.02 -14.81 -46.61
N SER A 619 -17.12 -14.06 -46.53
CA SER A 619 -17.10 -12.62 -46.84
C SER A 619 -16.56 -11.81 -45.69
N SER A 620 -15.64 -10.88 -45.96
CA SER A 620 -15.10 -9.89 -45.05
C SER A 620 -15.94 -8.61 -44.93
N LYS A 621 -17.12 -8.55 -45.61
CA LYS A 621 -18.04 -7.41 -45.50
C LYS A 621 -18.81 -7.47 -44.17
N VAL A 622 -18.10 -7.29 -43.07
CA VAL A 622 -18.61 -7.26 -41.70
C VAL A 622 -18.02 -6.07 -40.99
N PHE A 623 -18.71 -5.58 -39.98
CA PHE A 623 -18.23 -4.52 -39.10
C PHE A 623 -17.90 -5.12 -37.75
N ILE A 624 -16.72 -4.80 -37.22
CA ILE A 624 -16.24 -5.26 -35.90
C ILE A 624 -16.23 -4.05 -34.98
N GLU A 625 -16.95 -4.15 -33.87
CA GLU A 625 -16.88 -3.23 -32.75
C GLU A 625 -16.24 -3.96 -31.57
N LEU A 626 -15.09 -3.49 -31.15
CA LEU A 626 -14.38 -4.04 -29.98
C LEU A 626 -14.89 -3.36 -28.72
N ASP A 627 -15.10 -4.15 -27.67
CA ASP A 627 -15.39 -3.60 -26.34
C ASP A 627 -14.16 -2.79 -25.88
N PRO A 628 -14.38 -1.72 -25.08
CA PRO A 628 -13.27 -0.97 -24.54
C PRO A 628 -12.38 -1.88 -23.68
N TYR A 629 -11.08 -1.69 -23.82
CA TYR A 629 -10.13 -2.38 -22.96
C TYR A 629 -10.38 -2.00 -21.48
N LYS A 630 -9.94 -2.83 -20.56
CA LYS A 630 -10.13 -2.67 -19.10
C LYS A 630 -9.90 -1.23 -18.64
N SER A 631 -10.84 -0.69 -17.88
CA SER A 631 -10.64 0.58 -17.19
C SER A 631 -9.82 0.32 -15.92
N PHE A 632 -8.56 0.74 -15.94
CA PHE A 632 -7.70 0.64 -14.79
C PHE A 632 -8.09 1.66 -13.70
N PRO A 633 -7.85 1.35 -12.42
CA PRO A 633 -8.05 2.31 -11.34
C PRO A 633 -7.16 3.53 -11.57
N ALA A 634 -7.73 4.73 -11.37
CA ALA A 634 -6.98 5.97 -11.52
C ALA A 634 -5.73 5.92 -10.63
N PRO A 635 -4.55 6.33 -11.14
CA PRO A 635 -3.39 6.38 -10.29
C PRO A 635 -3.64 7.39 -9.16
N LYS A 636 -3.59 6.92 -7.92
CA LYS A 636 -3.63 7.78 -6.74
C LYS A 636 -2.25 7.74 -6.10
N ILE A 637 -1.72 8.90 -5.82
CA ILE A 637 -0.54 8.98 -4.98
C ILE A 637 -0.98 8.54 -3.59
N GLY A 638 -0.28 7.57 -3.01
CA GLY A 638 -0.36 7.32 -1.58
C GLY A 638 0.01 8.60 -0.82
N PHE A 639 -0.30 8.65 0.47
CA PHE A 639 0.13 9.76 1.30
C PHE A 639 1.66 9.95 1.11
N ILE A 640 2.05 11.10 0.58
CA ILE A 640 3.47 11.48 0.48
C ILE A 640 3.78 12.31 1.71
N PRO A 641 4.49 11.76 2.69
CA PRO A 641 4.96 12.55 3.81
C PRO A 641 5.86 13.68 3.28
N ARG A 642 6.09 14.70 4.08
CA ARG A 642 7.04 15.79 3.79
C ARG A 642 8.46 15.20 3.77
N ILE A 643 8.82 14.53 2.66
CA ILE A 643 10.13 13.91 2.51
C ILE A 643 11.07 14.98 2.00
N GLU A 644 12.06 15.32 2.80
CA GLU A 644 13.23 16.03 2.35
C GLU A 644 13.97 15.18 1.33
N LYS A 645 14.69 15.84 0.40
CA LYS A 645 15.58 15.14 -0.52
C LYS A 645 16.47 14.18 0.29
N PRO A 646 16.46 12.87 0.01
CA PRO A 646 17.34 11.95 0.71
C PRO A 646 18.80 12.33 0.42
N HIS A 647 19.66 12.12 1.41
CA HIS A 647 21.09 12.29 1.18
C HIS A 647 21.56 11.29 0.12
N ILE A 648 22.07 11.79 -0.98
CA ILE A 648 22.67 11.01 -2.06
C ILE A 648 24.16 11.01 -1.86
N GLU A 649 24.77 9.85 -1.74
CA GLU A 649 26.21 9.72 -1.50
C GLU A 649 26.99 10.29 -2.70
N GLU A 650 28.02 11.08 -2.43
CA GLU A 650 28.85 11.72 -3.46
C GLU A 650 29.47 10.70 -4.43
N ASN A 651 29.83 9.53 -3.93
CA ASN A 651 30.37 8.44 -4.75
C ASN A 651 29.36 7.93 -5.79
N TYR A 652 28.08 7.94 -5.46
CA TYR A 652 27.04 7.53 -6.41
C TYR A 652 26.93 8.52 -7.57
N MET A 653 26.97 9.80 -7.26
CA MET A 653 26.99 10.85 -8.27
C MET A 653 28.24 10.80 -9.14
N ALA A 654 29.43 10.63 -8.55
CA ALA A 654 30.67 10.53 -9.28
C ALA A 654 30.70 9.31 -10.23
N LYS A 655 30.10 8.20 -9.85
CA LYS A 655 29.94 7.03 -10.74
C LYS A 655 29.03 7.32 -11.93
N MET A 656 27.99 8.13 -11.73
CA MET A 656 27.10 8.55 -12.82
C MET A 656 27.79 9.50 -13.79
N ASP A 657 28.59 10.46 -13.30
CA ASP A 657 29.39 11.36 -14.15
C ASP A 657 30.41 10.61 -15.01
N GLN A 658 30.93 9.47 -14.53
CA GLN A 658 31.79 8.59 -15.32
C GLN A 658 31.01 7.79 -16.38
N LYS A 659 29.72 7.53 -16.14
CA LYS A 659 28.89 6.71 -17.01
C LYS A 659 28.41 7.46 -18.26
N TYR A 660 28.20 8.75 -18.14
CA TYR A 660 27.79 9.59 -19.27
C TYR A 660 28.33 11.02 -19.15
N THR A 661 28.42 11.69 -20.29
CA THR A 661 28.66 13.12 -20.41
C THR A 661 27.42 13.82 -20.99
N ILE A 662 27.27 15.12 -20.76
CA ILE A 662 26.19 15.90 -21.37
C ILE A 662 26.77 16.72 -22.49
N GLU A 663 26.38 16.45 -23.72
CA GLU A 663 26.77 17.20 -24.91
C GLU A 663 25.52 17.78 -25.57
N ASN A 664 25.48 19.10 -25.71
CA ASN A 664 24.34 19.82 -26.30
C ASN A 664 22.97 19.51 -25.63
N GLY A 665 22.96 19.30 -24.32
CA GLY A 665 21.74 18.94 -23.57
C GLY A 665 21.30 17.47 -23.68
N MET A 666 22.05 16.64 -24.40
CA MET A 666 21.81 15.21 -24.51
C MET A 666 22.80 14.40 -23.67
N ARG A 667 22.34 13.29 -23.09
CA ARG A 667 23.23 12.35 -22.40
C ARG A 667 23.96 11.48 -23.40
N VAL A 668 25.28 11.56 -23.38
CA VAL A 668 26.18 10.69 -24.18
C VAL A 668 26.80 9.67 -23.23
N TYR A 669 26.42 8.40 -23.40
CA TYR A 669 26.96 7.33 -22.56
C TYR A 669 28.38 6.99 -22.93
N ASN A 670 29.27 7.06 -21.96
CA ASN A 670 30.66 6.60 -22.08
C ASN A 670 30.67 5.06 -22.03
N LEU A 671 30.52 4.41 -23.18
CA LEU A 671 30.60 2.97 -23.27
C LEU A 671 32.06 2.53 -23.05
N ALA A 672 32.33 1.87 -21.93
CA ALA A 672 33.56 1.10 -21.81
C ALA A 672 33.53 -0.01 -22.86
N GLU A 673 34.71 -0.32 -23.43
CA GLU A 673 34.89 -1.30 -24.51
C GLU A 673 34.06 -2.58 -24.30
N VAL A 674 33.06 -2.79 -25.18
CA VAL A 674 32.21 -3.99 -25.14
C VAL A 674 32.82 -5.06 -26.00
N ILE A 675 33.44 -6.06 -25.39
CA ILE A 675 33.86 -7.26 -26.10
C ILE A 675 32.62 -8.12 -26.36
N VAL A 676 32.06 -8.02 -27.57
CA VAL A 676 30.95 -8.87 -28.01
C VAL A 676 31.49 -10.19 -28.50
N THR A 677 31.45 -11.23 -27.70
CA THR A 677 31.65 -12.61 -28.16
C THR A 677 30.33 -13.14 -28.72
N ALA A 678 30.17 -13.04 -30.05
CA ALA A 678 29.03 -13.64 -30.73
C ALA A 678 29.28 -15.14 -30.98
N ARG A 679 28.51 -16.01 -30.32
CA ARG A 679 28.36 -17.40 -30.72
C ARG A 679 27.38 -17.44 -31.90
N ARG A 680 27.89 -17.76 -33.10
CA ARG A 680 27.08 -17.86 -34.33
C ARG A 680 26.22 -19.12 -34.26
N GLU A 681 24.95 -18.99 -33.89
CA GLU A 681 23.94 -20.02 -34.10
C GLU A 681 23.51 -20.01 -35.58
N ARG A 682 23.52 -21.16 -36.23
CA ARG A 682 23.05 -21.30 -37.61
C ARG A 682 21.51 -21.13 -37.62
N ALA A 683 21.04 -20.06 -38.23
CA ALA A 683 19.62 -19.87 -38.52
C ALA A 683 19.12 -20.94 -39.52
N VAL A 684 18.09 -21.66 -39.12
CA VAL A 684 17.33 -22.53 -40.00
C VAL A 684 16.36 -21.64 -40.76
N LYS A 685 16.50 -21.55 -42.09
CA LYS A 685 15.53 -20.85 -42.95
C LYS A 685 14.23 -21.66 -43.02
N THR A 686 13.15 -21.12 -42.55
CA THR A 686 11.80 -21.56 -42.87
C THR A 686 11.14 -20.50 -43.76
N GLU A 687 10.87 -20.87 -45.01
CA GLU A 687 10.06 -20.08 -45.94
C GLU A 687 8.58 -20.31 -45.63
N SER A 688 7.80 -19.24 -45.46
CA SER A 688 6.32 -19.30 -45.38
C SER A 688 5.72 -18.21 -46.23
N PRO A 689 4.77 -18.54 -47.13
CA PRO A 689 4.05 -17.54 -47.90
C PRO A 689 2.73 -17.16 -47.23
N PHE A 690 2.51 -15.87 -47.01
CA PHE A 690 1.20 -15.37 -46.57
C PHE A 690 0.68 -14.26 -47.50
N TYR A 691 -0.56 -14.43 -47.95
CA TYR A 691 -1.37 -13.39 -48.56
C TYR A 691 -2.49 -13.01 -47.60
N SER A 692 -2.68 -11.71 -47.32
CA SER A 692 -3.79 -11.18 -46.53
C SER A 692 -4.70 -10.29 -47.39
N VAL A 693 -6.01 -10.56 -47.38
CA VAL A 693 -7.06 -9.64 -47.78
C VAL A 693 -8.18 -9.73 -46.76
N GLY A 694 -8.41 -8.68 -46.00
CA GLY A 694 -9.52 -8.56 -45.03
C GLY A 694 -9.46 -7.30 -44.18
N THR A 695 -10.63 -6.83 -43.76
CA THR A 695 -10.74 -5.73 -42.78
C THR A 695 -10.24 -6.17 -41.41
N SER A 696 -9.21 -5.53 -40.91
CA SER A 696 -8.64 -5.78 -39.59
C SER A 696 -8.65 -4.52 -38.72
N LYS A 697 -8.88 -4.66 -37.42
CA LYS A 697 -8.65 -3.60 -36.44
C LYS A 697 -7.47 -3.99 -35.57
N VAL A 698 -6.61 -3.03 -35.29
CA VAL A 698 -5.44 -3.18 -34.44
C VAL A 698 -5.74 -2.60 -33.07
N LEU A 699 -5.45 -3.37 -32.02
CA LEU A 699 -5.41 -2.91 -30.64
C LEU A 699 -3.93 -2.84 -30.22
N THR A 700 -3.50 -1.68 -29.77
CA THR A 700 -2.23 -1.48 -29.06
C THR A 700 -2.52 -1.24 -27.60
N GLU A 701 -1.82 -1.93 -26.68
CA GLU A 701 -1.83 -1.67 -25.25
C GLU A 701 -1.20 -0.31 -24.92
#